data_ed4a03aeec0afdf8ddcee1ef0235f2ac
#
_entry.id   ed4a03aeec0afdf8ddcee1ef0235f2ac
#
_cell.length_a   1.000
_cell.length_b   1.000
_cell.length_c   1.000
_cell.angle_alpha   90.00
_cell.angle_beta   90.00
_cell.angle_gamma   90.00
#
_symmetry.space_group_name_H-M   'P 1'
#
loop_
_entity.id
_entity.type
_entity.pdbx_description
1 polymer ?
#
loop_
_entity_poly.entity_id
_entity_poly.type
_entity_poly.pdbx_seq_one_letter_code
_entity_poly.pdbx_strand_id
1 'polypeptide(L)'
;MKKIYLVSVLMIPFLSFSLPISAEDEVQEVVVISSKYPVPLEEVVGSVDAISVEDLETRMVSDMSDMLDKTIGVSVSKRNVSGRAYNDGISIRGLGGKRVNILIDGIRVAEAYTGYGRDVVDVDLLKRVEILKGPSSALYGSDGLAGAISYITKDASDLADFGESYFSVNTSYDEDNEQTKVGFIAARVGENIETLLQVTSRELSQLELHDDATQELDPFDGEQTSILAKFQFNLSESVDATLTLDHQEFEGDYIFNSQAGMSYFPQVTSTSNVLGMDDGHRERGTIALSFSNENSFYDNGSIRFYVQETNQKQITTRSKQIFGMGPPTMVSAFRDYQFNQEIDGFSADFFKTINNKNRVHNIVYGIEIENIEIQRPRIRYETNLMTGAINTFLGGEFYPNKTIPDTEIQRKSLFFNDRFEVSYKTTLVFGARYDGYELTPIPDDLFYANSQSNNQLYFIDDSEVSIKLGLLRDLSDEVSFYAQYAEGFRAPDFQSANLSFTNLAFRYAVGTSPGLKPEESEGTEIGFKGSTDKVSWTLSFYDNEYENFIDTYIKGRNQQGITLYEYGNLDSVEIRGVEFEMNASVSDNLQASFGFSIPDGKENEEQLVSIDSEEAILGLVWTSGDNRFNLSGYASFTAGSHDNLAPSCGRGGCNPLLTLSGNTVFDLYGSYQLNENLKVRFAIRNLTDESYWNWASVQGKSATDPNLSLFMEPGRNLSAGIKYPF
;
A
#
# COMPACT_ATOMS: atom_id res chain seq x y z
N MET A 1 19.49 14.98 -31.37
CA MET A 1 20.76 14.31 -30.98
C MET A 1 20.62 14.08 -29.47
N LYS A 2 20.13 12.90 -29.12
CA LYS A 2 19.97 12.49 -27.70
C LYS A 2 21.36 12.29 -27.10
N LYS A 3 21.66 13.01 -26.05
CA LYS A 3 22.85 12.73 -25.23
C LYS A 3 22.51 11.58 -24.29
N ILE A 4 22.99 10.41 -24.63
CA ILE A 4 23.03 9.26 -23.72
C ILE A 4 24.13 9.56 -22.69
N TYR A 5 23.76 9.83 -21.45
CA TYR A 5 24.71 9.83 -20.34
C TYR A 5 24.98 8.37 -19.97
N LEU A 6 26.10 7.88 -20.47
CA LEU A 6 26.64 6.58 -20.10
C LEU A 6 27.07 6.68 -18.64
N VAL A 7 26.36 6.05 -17.73
CA VAL A 7 26.83 5.76 -16.38
C VAL A 7 28.01 4.80 -16.53
N SER A 8 29.23 5.31 -16.31
CA SER A 8 30.42 4.48 -16.32
C SER A 8 30.44 3.61 -15.08
N VAL A 9 29.90 2.41 -15.20
CA VAL A 9 30.00 1.38 -14.16
C VAL A 9 31.48 1.03 -14.01
N LEU A 10 32.05 1.37 -12.85
CA LEU A 10 33.40 0.96 -12.47
C LEU A 10 33.39 -0.55 -12.23
N MET A 11 33.85 -1.32 -13.21
CA MET A 11 34.17 -2.73 -13.01
C MET A 11 35.42 -2.85 -12.13
N ILE A 12 35.21 -3.22 -10.87
CA ILE A 12 36.29 -3.64 -9.97
C ILE A 12 36.54 -5.13 -10.27
N PRO A 13 37.78 -5.55 -10.60
CA PRO A 13 38.06 -6.96 -10.82
C PRO A 13 38.07 -7.72 -9.48
N PHE A 14 37.15 -8.66 -9.33
CA PHE A 14 37.14 -9.61 -8.23
C PHE A 14 38.34 -10.56 -8.31
N LEU A 15 39.25 -10.45 -7.34
CA LEU A 15 40.26 -11.44 -7.08
C LEU A 15 39.66 -12.61 -6.29
N SER A 16 39.63 -13.78 -6.86
CA SER A 16 39.18 -15.03 -6.23
C SER A 16 40.15 -15.45 -5.12
N PHE A 17 39.69 -15.36 -3.86
CA PHE A 17 40.31 -16.06 -2.72
C PHE A 17 39.35 -17.15 -2.26
N SER A 18 39.77 -18.41 -2.40
CA SER A 18 39.07 -19.58 -1.87
C SER A 18 39.55 -19.89 -0.46
N LEU A 19 38.65 -19.77 0.52
CA LEU A 19 38.82 -20.31 1.88
C LEU A 19 37.71 -21.32 2.16
N PRO A 20 37.97 -22.41 2.94
CA PRO A 20 36.97 -23.41 3.21
C PRO A 20 35.98 -22.92 4.24
N ILE A 21 34.69 -23.03 3.92
CA ILE A 21 33.56 -22.65 4.76
C ILE A 21 32.85 -23.91 5.28
N SER A 22 32.54 -23.94 6.56
CA SER A 22 31.57 -24.87 7.13
C SER A 22 30.17 -24.36 6.75
N ALA A 23 29.37 -25.16 6.07
CA ALA A 23 28.00 -24.83 5.77
C ALA A 23 27.18 -24.79 7.05
N GLU A 24 26.72 -23.61 7.45
CA GLU A 24 25.43 -23.46 8.13
C GLU A 24 24.36 -23.50 7.03
N ASP A 25 23.30 -24.25 7.23
CA ASP A 25 22.17 -24.30 6.31
C ASP A 25 21.59 -22.87 6.17
N GLU A 26 21.81 -22.22 5.02
CA GLU A 26 21.13 -20.95 4.71
C GLU A 26 19.62 -21.24 4.68
N VAL A 27 18.86 -20.56 5.51
CA VAL A 27 17.41 -20.61 5.50
C VAL A 27 16.95 -19.97 4.19
N GLN A 28 16.55 -20.81 3.24
CA GLN A 28 16.06 -20.36 1.94
C GLN A 28 14.80 -19.51 2.15
N GLU A 29 14.82 -18.27 1.65
CA GLU A 29 13.69 -17.35 1.75
C GLU A 29 12.51 -17.87 0.94
N VAL A 30 11.36 -18.05 1.59
CA VAL A 30 10.16 -18.68 0.99
C VAL A 30 9.03 -17.68 0.97
N VAL A 31 8.37 -17.52 -0.17
CA VAL A 31 7.24 -16.61 -0.40
C VAL A 31 5.98 -17.37 -0.80
N VAL A 32 4.83 -16.82 -0.47
CA VAL A 32 3.50 -17.39 -0.75
C VAL A 32 2.74 -16.57 -1.80
N ILE A 33 3.02 -15.26 -1.91
CA ILE A 33 2.24 -14.34 -2.75
C ILE A 33 2.23 -14.72 -4.24
N SER A 34 3.25 -15.40 -4.73
CA SER A 34 3.37 -15.75 -6.16
C SER A 34 2.58 -16.98 -6.59
N SER A 35 2.10 -17.80 -5.62
CA SER A 35 1.58 -19.15 -5.90
C SER A 35 0.46 -19.62 -4.96
N LYS A 36 0.17 -18.87 -3.88
CA LYS A 36 -0.72 -19.27 -2.74
C LYS A 36 -0.24 -20.51 -1.97
N TYR A 37 1.01 -20.90 -2.13
CA TYR A 37 1.71 -21.90 -1.30
C TYR A 37 3.20 -21.53 -1.21
N PRO A 38 3.93 -22.04 -0.21
CA PRO A 38 5.34 -21.71 -0.01
C PRO A 38 6.21 -22.14 -1.19
N VAL A 39 6.94 -21.20 -1.80
CA VAL A 39 7.89 -21.42 -2.90
C VAL A 39 9.17 -20.65 -2.59
N PRO A 40 10.36 -21.23 -2.77
CA PRO A 40 11.61 -20.51 -2.67
C PRO A 40 11.63 -19.30 -3.60
N LEU A 41 12.12 -18.14 -3.12
CA LEU A 41 12.12 -16.89 -3.88
C LEU A 41 12.84 -17.01 -5.23
N GLU A 42 13.92 -17.78 -5.28
CA GLU A 42 14.68 -18.06 -6.50
C GLU A 42 13.91 -18.91 -7.53
N GLU A 43 12.94 -19.69 -7.09
CA GLU A 43 12.10 -20.54 -7.94
C GLU A 43 10.80 -19.86 -8.41
N VAL A 44 10.54 -18.64 -7.95
CA VAL A 44 9.36 -17.87 -8.37
C VAL A 44 9.50 -17.45 -9.84
N VAL A 45 8.43 -17.61 -10.61
CA VAL A 45 8.32 -17.06 -11.97
C VAL A 45 7.75 -15.66 -11.88
N GLY A 46 8.58 -14.66 -12.20
CA GLY A 46 8.25 -13.24 -12.08
C GLY A 46 9.06 -12.52 -11.00
N SER A 47 8.82 -11.22 -10.87
CA SER A 47 9.44 -10.33 -9.87
C SER A 47 8.65 -10.33 -8.58
N VAL A 48 9.29 -10.77 -7.50
CA VAL A 48 8.74 -10.77 -6.13
C VAL A 48 9.82 -10.31 -5.17
N ASP A 49 9.45 -9.43 -4.24
CA ASP A 49 10.28 -9.02 -3.13
C ASP A 49 9.70 -9.53 -1.82
N ALA A 50 10.57 -9.75 -0.86
CA ALA A 50 10.20 -10.06 0.51
C ALA A 50 11.01 -9.19 1.47
N ILE A 51 10.33 -8.58 2.43
CA ILE A 51 10.94 -7.77 3.49
C ILE A 51 10.73 -8.52 4.80
N SER A 52 11.82 -8.91 5.45
CA SER A 52 11.78 -9.69 6.69
C SER A 52 11.49 -8.82 7.92
N VAL A 53 11.06 -9.45 9.02
CA VAL A 53 10.95 -8.76 10.32
C VAL A 53 12.29 -8.20 10.79
N GLU A 54 13.40 -8.87 10.47
CA GLU A 54 14.74 -8.40 10.85
C GLU A 54 15.11 -7.09 10.14
N ASP A 55 14.78 -6.96 8.85
CA ASP A 55 14.93 -5.72 8.09
C ASP A 55 14.08 -4.61 8.67
N LEU A 56 12.79 -4.89 8.96
CA LEU A 56 11.87 -3.93 9.55
C LEU A 56 12.38 -3.43 10.92
N GLU A 57 12.83 -4.35 11.77
CA GLU A 57 13.38 -4.02 13.08
C GLU A 57 14.72 -3.28 13.01
N THR A 58 15.62 -3.66 12.09
CA THR A 58 16.96 -3.06 11.96
C THR A 58 16.88 -1.64 11.44
N ARG A 59 16.03 -1.40 10.45
CA ARG A 59 15.77 -0.06 9.89
C ARG A 59 14.91 0.82 10.81
N MET A 60 14.38 0.26 11.91
CA MET A 60 13.46 0.95 12.83
C MET A 60 12.26 1.53 12.07
N VAL A 61 11.68 0.72 11.17
CA VAL A 61 10.54 1.10 10.35
C VAL A 61 9.38 1.54 11.23
N SER A 62 8.83 2.71 10.98
CA SER A 62 7.77 3.31 11.76
C SER A 62 6.43 3.31 11.04
N ASP A 63 6.44 3.40 9.71
CA ASP A 63 5.26 3.45 8.88
C ASP A 63 5.41 2.66 7.56
N MET A 64 4.38 2.67 6.74
CA MET A 64 4.34 1.98 5.45
C MET A 64 5.31 2.59 4.44
N SER A 65 5.56 3.89 4.48
CA SER A 65 6.49 4.55 3.58
C SER A 65 7.93 4.13 3.88
N ASP A 66 8.33 4.18 5.15
CA ASP A 66 9.64 3.69 5.59
C ASP A 66 9.85 2.20 5.27
N MET A 67 8.77 1.42 5.33
CA MET A 67 8.82 -0.01 5.04
C MET A 67 9.21 -0.28 3.60
N LEU A 68 8.65 0.47 2.65
CA LEU A 68 8.76 0.23 1.21
C LEU A 68 9.82 1.09 0.52
N ASP A 69 10.42 2.08 1.19
CA ASP A 69 11.36 3.07 0.63
C ASP A 69 12.68 2.49 0.08
N LYS A 70 13.01 1.24 0.43
CA LYS A 70 14.19 0.53 -0.07
C LYS A 70 13.84 -0.60 -1.05
N THR A 71 12.59 -0.64 -1.54
CA THR A 71 12.11 -1.64 -2.49
C THR A 71 12.11 -1.05 -3.89
N ILE A 72 12.86 -1.64 -4.79
CA ILE A 72 13.01 -1.19 -6.18
C ILE A 72 11.67 -1.24 -6.93
N GLY A 73 11.32 -0.17 -7.64
CA GLY A 73 10.08 -0.07 -8.43
C GLY A 73 8.80 0.03 -7.59
N VAL A 74 8.92 0.35 -6.31
CA VAL A 74 7.78 0.60 -5.41
C VAL A 74 7.92 1.98 -4.78
N SER A 75 6.86 2.78 -4.82
CA SER A 75 6.85 4.11 -4.21
C SER A 75 5.60 4.34 -3.37
N VAL A 76 5.70 5.21 -2.37
CA VAL A 76 4.60 5.57 -1.47
C VAL A 76 4.47 7.08 -1.40
N SER A 77 3.26 7.59 -1.65
CA SER A 77 2.95 8.99 -1.42
C SER A 77 2.73 9.25 0.07
N LYS A 78 3.56 10.08 0.66
CA LYS A 78 3.55 10.32 2.12
C LYS A 78 2.47 11.30 2.59
N ARG A 79 1.82 12.08 1.70
CA ARG A 79 1.02 13.23 2.16
C ARG A 79 -0.18 13.58 1.32
N ASN A 80 -1.17 14.10 2.01
CA ASN A 80 -2.36 14.66 1.43
C ASN A 80 -2.38 16.19 1.48
N VAL A 81 -2.85 16.81 0.40
CA VAL A 81 -3.03 18.28 0.25
C VAL A 81 -4.05 18.86 1.26
N SER A 82 -4.92 18.03 1.86
CA SER A 82 -5.96 18.47 2.80
C SER A 82 -5.46 18.71 4.23
N GLY A 83 -4.19 18.46 4.50
CA GLY A 83 -3.57 18.62 5.82
C GLY A 83 -3.80 17.45 6.78
N ARG A 84 -4.54 16.41 6.37
CA ARG A 84 -4.72 15.20 7.17
C ARG A 84 -3.59 14.20 6.93
N ALA A 85 -3.13 13.55 8.00
CA ALA A 85 -2.06 12.58 7.95
C ALA A 85 -2.61 11.20 7.53
N TYR A 86 -2.64 10.91 6.25
CA TYR A 86 -2.90 9.55 5.75
C TYR A 86 -2.11 9.27 4.47
N ASN A 87 -1.72 8.02 4.30
CA ASN A 87 -1.05 7.54 3.11
C ASN A 87 -2.12 7.17 2.06
N ASP A 88 -2.08 7.81 0.90
CA ASP A 88 -3.13 7.67 -0.12
C ASP A 88 -2.72 6.76 -1.27
N GLY A 89 -1.52 6.21 -1.26
CA GLY A 89 -1.19 5.34 -2.35
C GLY A 89 0.20 4.72 -2.33
N ILE A 90 0.19 3.41 -2.43
CA ILE A 90 1.34 2.64 -2.86
C ILE A 90 1.24 2.52 -4.37
N SER A 91 2.34 2.74 -5.08
CA SER A 91 2.45 2.42 -6.49
C SER A 91 3.53 1.38 -6.74
N ILE A 92 3.28 0.52 -7.72
CA ILE A 92 4.22 -0.48 -8.22
C ILE A 92 4.46 -0.16 -9.68
N ARG A 93 5.73 0.07 -10.05
CA ARG A 93 6.14 0.44 -11.42
C ARG A 93 5.39 1.67 -11.97
N GLY A 94 5.11 2.66 -11.08
CA GLY A 94 4.43 3.90 -11.44
C GLY A 94 2.91 3.82 -11.53
N LEU A 95 2.29 2.70 -11.21
CA LEU A 95 0.85 2.52 -11.17
C LEU A 95 0.36 2.23 -9.76
N GLY A 96 -0.50 3.08 -9.22
CA GLY A 96 -0.88 3.03 -7.81
C GLY A 96 -2.38 3.16 -7.52
N GLY A 97 -2.66 3.46 -6.26
CA GLY A 97 -4.00 3.65 -5.73
C GLY A 97 -4.79 2.34 -5.68
N LYS A 98 -6.01 2.34 -6.21
CA LYS A 98 -6.91 1.17 -6.23
C LYS A 98 -6.47 0.05 -7.18
N ARG A 99 -5.31 0.18 -7.85
CA ARG A 99 -4.77 -0.78 -8.83
C ARG A 99 -3.72 -1.73 -8.24
N VAL A 100 -3.40 -1.54 -6.95
CA VAL A 100 -2.54 -2.43 -6.16
C VAL A 100 -3.42 -3.19 -5.17
N ASN A 101 -3.37 -4.51 -5.22
CA ASN A 101 -4.09 -5.36 -4.28
C ASN A 101 -3.32 -5.42 -2.95
N ILE A 102 -3.97 -5.09 -1.84
CA ILE A 102 -3.36 -5.11 -0.50
C ILE A 102 -4.07 -6.15 0.36
N LEU A 103 -3.29 -7.04 0.95
CA LEU A 103 -3.76 -8.17 1.74
C LEU A 103 -3.10 -8.18 3.13
N ILE A 104 -3.84 -8.59 4.14
CA ILE A 104 -3.32 -8.91 5.48
C ILE A 104 -3.70 -10.34 5.79
N ASP A 105 -2.72 -11.23 5.95
CA ASP A 105 -2.92 -12.68 6.12
C ASP A 105 -3.80 -13.28 5.00
N GLY A 106 -3.68 -12.76 3.78
CA GLY A 106 -4.45 -13.18 2.61
C GLY A 106 -5.88 -12.65 2.52
N ILE A 107 -6.30 -11.76 3.43
CA ILE A 107 -7.59 -11.08 3.41
C ILE A 107 -7.41 -9.66 2.89
N ARG A 108 -8.30 -9.21 1.99
CA ARG A 108 -8.24 -7.83 1.47
C ARG A 108 -8.43 -6.81 2.57
N VAL A 109 -7.69 -5.70 2.47
CA VAL A 109 -7.99 -4.50 3.23
C VAL A 109 -9.24 -3.82 2.67
N ALA A 110 -9.81 -2.89 3.43
CA ALA A 110 -10.98 -2.11 3.04
C ALA A 110 -10.78 -1.38 1.69
N GLU A 111 -11.89 -1.16 0.99
CA GLU A 111 -11.93 -0.36 -0.23
C GLU A 111 -11.50 1.08 0.06
N ALA A 112 -10.61 1.63 -0.77
CA ALA A 112 -10.22 3.02 -0.64
C ALA A 112 -11.31 3.97 -1.11
N TYR A 113 -11.54 5.05 -0.37
CA TYR A 113 -12.33 6.19 -0.80
C TYR A 113 -11.49 7.46 -0.79
N THR A 114 -11.60 8.26 -1.85
CA THR A 114 -10.85 9.51 -1.97
C THR A 114 -11.04 10.41 -0.76
N GLY A 115 -9.97 10.74 -0.07
CA GLY A 115 -9.94 11.59 1.11
C GLY A 115 -9.99 10.88 2.45
N TYR A 116 -10.07 9.54 2.47
CA TYR A 116 -10.02 8.73 3.70
C TYR A 116 -8.84 7.75 3.72
N GLY A 117 -8.13 7.61 2.60
CA GLY A 117 -7.01 6.67 2.47
C GLY A 117 -7.46 5.20 2.46
N ARG A 118 -6.53 4.34 2.78
CA ARG A 118 -6.74 2.90 3.05
C ARG A 118 -6.39 2.59 4.49
N ASP A 119 -6.78 1.40 4.95
CA ASP A 119 -6.41 0.89 6.27
C ASP A 119 -4.90 0.94 6.46
N VAL A 120 -4.50 1.46 7.61
CA VAL A 120 -3.11 1.43 8.05
C VAL A 120 -2.81 0.05 8.61
N VAL A 121 -1.66 -0.50 8.26
CA VAL A 121 -1.13 -1.72 8.85
C VAL A 121 -0.03 -1.37 9.82
N ASP A 122 -0.14 -1.82 11.06
CA ASP A 122 0.92 -1.64 12.05
C ASP A 122 2.10 -2.57 11.73
N VAL A 123 3.24 -1.97 11.38
CA VAL A 123 4.47 -2.68 11.01
C VAL A 123 5.00 -3.60 12.11
N ASP A 124 4.76 -3.29 13.38
CA ASP A 124 5.21 -4.12 14.49
C ASP A 124 4.47 -5.47 14.57
N LEU A 125 3.28 -5.58 13.98
CA LEU A 125 2.51 -6.83 13.95
C LEU A 125 3.04 -7.83 12.91
N LEU A 126 3.89 -7.38 11.98
CA LEU A 126 4.31 -8.14 10.81
C LEU A 126 5.53 -9.03 11.09
N LYS A 127 5.54 -10.21 10.48
CA LYS A 127 6.74 -11.05 10.37
C LYS A 127 7.44 -10.89 9.03
N ARG A 128 6.71 -10.55 7.97
CA ARG A 128 7.25 -10.20 6.67
C ARG A 128 6.23 -9.49 5.79
N VAL A 129 6.73 -8.85 4.75
CA VAL A 129 5.92 -8.28 3.67
C VAL A 129 6.38 -8.90 2.37
N GLU A 130 5.44 -9.35 1.55
CA GLU A 130 5.71 -9.90 0.23
C GLU A 130 5.08 -8.99 -0.82
N ILE A 131 5.82 -8.71 -1.90
CA ILE A 131 5.40 -7.79 -2.95
C ILE A 131 5.52 -8.51 -4.29
N LEU A 132 4.40 -8.68 -4.98
CA LEU A 132 4.33 -9.24 -6.34
C LEU A 132 4.18 -8.08 -7.32
N LYS A 133 5.14 -7.90 -8.23
CA LYS A 133 5.14 -6.82 -9.24
C LYS A 133 4.51 -7.31 -10.55
N GLY A 134 3.69 -6.44 -11.17
CA GLY A 134 2.97 -6.75 -12.41
C GLY A 134 1.58 -7.39 -12.18
N PRO A 135 0.82 -7.66 -13.26
CA PRO A 135 -0.56 -8.17 -13.17
C PRO A 135 -0.69 -9.41 -12.31
N SER A 136 -1.64 -9.43 -11.38
CA SER A 136 -1.75 -10.46 -10.34
C SER A 136 -3.18 -11.03 -10.17
N SER A 137 -4.12 -10.67 -11.05
CA SER A 137 -5.53 -11.05 -10.89
C SER A 137 -5.77 -12.55 -11.03
N ALA A 138 -4.93 -13.29 -11.75
CA ALA A 138 -5.01 -14.76 -11.81
C ALA A 138 -4.85 -15.46 -10.43
N LEU A 139 -4.32 -14.76 -9.42
CA LEU A 139 -4.16 -15.26 -8.05
C LEU A 139 -5.11 -14.56 -7.07
N TYR A 140 -5.28 -13.24 -7.21
CA TYR A 140 -5.92 -12.38 -6.20
C TYR A 140 -7.18 -11.66 -6.70
N GLY A 141 -7.58 -11.85 -7.97
CA GLY A 141 -8.78 -11.26 -8.55
C GLY A 141 -8.68 -9.75 -8.79
N SER A 142 -9.82 -9.07 -8.74
CA SER A 142 -9.91 -7.62 -8.98
C SER A 142 -8.88 -6.82 -8.18
N ASP A 143 -8.48 -5.64 -8.72
CA ASP A 143 -7.51 -4.69 -8.18
C ASP A 143 -6.03 -5.10 -8.33
N GLY A 144 -5.75 -6.25 -8.95
CA GLY A 144 -4.41 -6.76 -9.23
C GLY A 144 -3.82 -6.29 -10.57
N LEU A 145 -4.04 -5.03 -10.98
CA LEU A 145 -3.50 -4.49 -12.24
C LEU A 145 -2.00 -4.25 -12.19
N ALA A 146 -1.52 -3.59 -11.14
CA ALA A 146 -0.12 -3.23 -10.95
C ALA A 146 0.67 -4.28 -10.16
N GLY A 147 -0.03 -5.05 -9.33
CA GLY A 147 0.57 -6.03 -8.45
C GLY A 147 -0.22 -6.29 -7.18
N ALA A 148 0.42 -6.97 -6.23
CA ALA A 148 -0.15 -7.25 -4.93
C ALA A 148 0.89 -7.10 -3.81
N ILE A 149 0.46 -6.66 -2.63
CA ILE A 149 1.26 -6.60 -1.42
C ILE A 149 0.55 -7.43 -0.35
N SER A 150 1.28 -8.36 0.25
CA SER A 150 0.78 -9.21 1.33
C SER A 150 1.54 -8.94 2.62
N TYR A 151 0.84 -8.40 3.59
CA TYR A 151 1.30 -8.24 4.96
C TYR A 151 1.00 -9.52 5.73
N ILE A 152 2.03 -10.16 6.28
CA ILE A 152 1.92 -11.41 7.00
C ILE A 152 2.25 -11.15 8.47
N THR A 153 1.27 -11.37 9.34
CA THR A 153 1.40 -11.10 10.78
C THR A 153 2.12 -12.23 11.49
N LYS A 154 2.74 -11.90 12.63
CA LYS A 154 3.49 -12.87 13.48
C LYS A 154 2.59 -13.99 14.00
N ASP A 155 3.19 -15.14 14.19
CA ASP A 155 2.65 -16.30 14.90
C ASP A 155 3.46 -16.56 16.18
N ALA A 156 2.96 -17.37 17.10
CA ALA A 156 3.67 -17.69 18.34
C ALA A 156 5.01 -18.41 18.07
N SER A 157 5.01 -19.29 17.07
CA SER A 157 6.19 -20.06 16.63
C SER A 157 7.28 -19.22 15.97
N ASP A 158 6.99 -17.97 15.56
CA ASP A 158 8.01 -17.02 15.09
C ASP A 158 8.85 -16.44 16.26
N LEU A 159 8.41 -16.62 17.51
CA LEU A 159 8.95 -15.97 18.70
C LEU A 159 9.45 -16.93 19.78
N ALA A 160 8.91 -18.14 19.86
CA ALA A 160 9.22 -19.13 20.88
C ALA A 160 9.30 -20.54 20.30
N ASP A 161 10.19 -21.35 20.83
CA ASP A 161 10.28 -22.77 20.51
C ASP A 161 9.21 -23.60 21.24
N PHE A 162 9.04 -24.86 20.83
CA PHE A 162 8.09 -25.79 21.44
C PHE A 162 8.33 -25.96 22.95
N GLY A 163 7.29 -25.71 23.73
CA GLY A 163 7.31 -25.79 25.20
C GLY A 163 7.76 -24.49 25.88
N GLU A 164 8.17 -23.49 25.12
CA GLU A 164 8.68 -22.22 25.62
C GLU A 164 7.65 -21.11 25.61
N SER A 165 7.99 -20.02 26.29
CA SER A 165 7.23 -18.76 26.30
C SER A 165 8.19 -17.62 26.05
N TYR A 166 7.72 -16.63 25.28
CA TYR A 166 8.44 -15.41 24.97
C TYR A 166 7.66 -14.20 25.47
N PHE A 167 8.35 -13.29 26.13
CA PHE A 167 7.80 -12.00 26.53
C PHE A 167 8.77 -10.89 26.14
N SER A 168 8.29 -9.79 25.60
CA SER A 168 9.15 -8.63 25.37
C SER A 168 8.39 -7.32 25.50
N VAL A 169 9.13 -6.28 25.89
CA VAL A 169 8.72 -4.89 25.80
C VAL A 169 9.66 -4.20 24.84
N ASN A 170 9.10 -3.42 23.93
CA ASN A 170 9.86 -2.55 23.06
C ASN A 170 9.40 -1.10 23.21
N THR A 171 10.33 -0.17 23.09
CA THR A 171 10.01 1.27 23.03
C THR A 171 10.94 1.92 22.03
N SER A 172 10.43 2.93 21.33
CA SER A 172 11.24 3.76 20.43
C SER A 172 10.73 5.19 20.42
N TYR A 173 11.65 6.08 20.06
CA TYR A 173 11.35 7.48 19.73
C TYR A 173 11.87 7.77 18.33
N ASP A 174 11.08 8.48 17.54
CA ASP A 174 11.42 8.96 16.21
C ASP A 174 11.27 10.48 16.15
N GLU A 175 12.32 11.18 15.72
CA GLU A 175 12.40 12.64 15.79
C GLU A 175 11.55 13.29 14.68
N ASP A 176 11.40 12.66 13.51
CA ASP A 176 10.79 13.29 12.34
C ASP A 176 9.31 13.65 12.53
N ASN A 177 8.61 12.94 13.40
CA ASN A 177 7.20 13.18 13.75
C ASN A 177 6.96 13.09 15.27
N GLU A 178 8.03 13.25 16.07
CA GLU A 178 8.01 13.14 17.54
C GLU A 178 7.37 11.84 18.05
N GLN A 179 7.39 10.76 17.23
CA GLN A 179 6.69 9.53 17.55
C GLN A 179 7.32 8.82 18.74
N THR A 180 6.53 8.57 19.76
CA THR A 180 6.86 7.66 20.85
C THR A 180 6.07 6.38 20.72
N LYS A 181 6.75 5.23 20.76
CA LYS A 181 6.12 3.91 20.66
C LYS A 181 6.41 3.08 21.91
N VAL A 182 5.39 2.34 22.37
CA VAL A 182 5.51 1.29 23.38
C VAL A 182 4.81 0.04 22.86
N GLY A 183 5.53 -1.09 22.82
CA GLY A 183 5.00 -2.38 22.40
C GLY A 183 5.20 -3.45 23.46
N PHE A 184 4.25 -4.36 23.56
CA PHE A 184 4.30 -5.56 24.41
C PHE A 184 3.98 -6.78 23.57
N ILE A 185 4.75 -7.85 23.71
CA ILE A 185 4.53 -9.14 23.06
C ILE A 185 4.58 -10.24 24.12
N ALA A 186 3.60 -11.15 24.05
CA ALA A 186 3.57 -12.40 24.80
C ALA A 186 3.25 -13.54 23.83
N ALA A 187 4.10 -14.55 23.78
CA ALA A 187 3.89 -15.75 22.97
C ALA A 187 4.19 -17.01 23.76
N ARG A 188 3.49 -18.08 23.42
CA ARG A 188 3.73 -19.41 23.97
C ARG A 188 3.40 -20.48 22.94
N VAL A 189 4.31 -21.42 22.74
CA VAL A 189 4.12 -22.62 21.93
C VAL A 189 3.96 -23.83 22.84
N GLY A 190 2.76 -24.40 22.89
CA GLY A 190 2.41 -25.55 23.71
C GLY A 190 1.96 -26.76 22.89
N GLU A 191 1.79 -27.91 23.51
CA GLU A 191 1.41 -29.15 22.83
C GLU A 191 0.04 -29.09 22.15
N ASN A 192 -0.94 -28.46 22.79
CA ASN A 192 -2.32 -28.41 22.29
C ASN A 192 -2.78 -27.00 21.87
N ILE A 193 -2.03 -25.98 22.26
CA ILE A 193 -2.38 -24.59 21.96
C ILE A 193 -1.12 -23.74 21.84
N GLU A 194 -1.09 -22.93 20.81
CA GLU A 194 -0.15 -21.84 20.64
C GLU A 194 -0.89 -20.52 20.81
N THR A 195 -0.26 -19.55 21.46
CA THR A 195 -0.88 -18.27 21.76
C THR A 195 0.07 -17.12 21.48
N LEU A 196 -0.42 -16.08 20.83
CA LEU A 196 0.24 -14.80 20.64
C LEU A 196 -0.69 -13.69 21.09
N LEU A 197 -0.17 -12.75 21.86
CA LEU A 197 -0.77 -11.46 22.13
C LEU A 197 0.28 -10.38 21.90
N GLN A 198 -0.01 -9.46 21.03
CA GLN A 198 0.80 -8.26 20.80
C GLN A 198 -0.06 -7.02 20.94
N VAL A 199 0.45 -6.02 21.64
CA VAL A 199 -0.18 -4.70 21.80
C VAL A 199 0.89 -3.66 21.51
N THR A 200 0.56 -2.68 20.66
CA THR A 200 1.42 -1.55 20.35
C THR A 200 0.62 -0.26 20.50
N SER A 201 1.20 0.74 21.14
CA SER A 201 0.65 2.08 21.25
C SER A 201 1.68 3.08 20.76
N ARG A 202 1.23 4.07 19.99
CA ARG A 202 2.04 5.17 19.45
C ARG A 202 1.36 6.50 19.72
N GLU A 203 2.14 7.48 20.10
CA GLU A 203 1.80 8.90 20.08
C GLU A 203 2.68 9.54 19.01
N LEU A 204 2.12 10.39 18.16
CA LEU A 204 2.84 11.03 17.05
C LEU A 204 2.30 12.43 16.76
N SER A 205 3.15 13.27 16.20
CA SER A 205 2.84 14.64 15.80
C SER A 205 2.95 14.81 14.27
N GLN A 206 2.79 16.05 13.78
CA GLN A 206 3.04 16.36 12.38
C GLN A 206 4.49 16.10 12.00
N LEU A 207 4.71 15.69 10.76
CA LEU A 207 6.05 15.46 10.23
C LEU A 207 6.85 16.76 10.19
N GLU A 208 8.09 16.74 10.65
CA GLU A 208 9.01 17.86 10.57
C GLU A 208 9.65 17.88 9.17
N LEU A 209 9.45 18.98 8.43
CA LEU A 209 9.98 19.15 7.09
C LEU A 209 11.44 19.60 7.15
N HIS A 210 12.16 19.42 6.02
CA HIS A 210 13.50 20.00 5.88
C HIS A 210 13.46 21.52 6.10
N ASP A 211 14.51 22.09 6.69
CA ASP A 211 14.66 23.52 7.02
C ASP A 211 14.47 24.47 5.82
N ASP A 212 14.65 24.00 4.60
CA ASP A 212 14.40 24.78 3.37
C ASP A 212 12.89 24.94 3.07
N ALA A 213 12.01 24.22 3.77
CA ALA A 213 10.56 24.39 3.61
C ALA A 213 10.13 25.78 4.07
N THR A 214 9.44 26.52 3.21
CA THR A 214 8.98 27.87 3.50
C THR A 214 7.66 27.92 4.28
N GLN A 215 7.06 26.77 4.52
CA GLN A 215 5.80 26.58 5.22
C GLN A 215 5.96 25.38 6.17
N GLU A 216 5.23 25.42 7.26
CA GLU A 216 5.09 24.31 8.20
C GLU A 216 3.80 23.55 7.93
N LEU A 217 3.78 22.26 8.25
CA LEU A 217 2.56 21.47 8.26
C LEU A 217 1.59 21.98 9.34
N ASP A 218 0.32 21.71 9.15
CA ASP A 218 -0.67 22.00 10.18
C ASP A 218 -0.37 21.16 11.44
N PRO A 219 -0.42 21.74 12.65
CA PRO A 219 -0.23 21.00 13.90
C PRO A 219 -1.18 19.81 14.00
N PHE A 220 -0.65 18.70 14.44
CA PHE A 220 -1.33 17.42 14.56
C PHE A 220 -0.83 16.68 15.79
N ASP A 221 -1.77 16.15 16.58
CA ASP A 221 -1.52 15.19 17.66
C ASP A 221 -2.29 13.91 17.32
N GLY A 222 -1.61 12.79 17.24
CA GLY A 222 -2.18 11.49 16.88
C GLY A 222 -1.86 10.41 17.88
N GLU A 223 -2.81 9.52 18.09
CA GLU A 223 -2.66 8.29 18.87
C GLU A 223 -3.03 7.08 17.98
N GLN A 224 -2.24 6.02 18.07
CA GLN A 224 -2.54 4.76 17.39
C GLN A 224 -2.38 3.60 18.37
N THR A 225 -3.37 2.73 18.42
CA THR A 225 -3.33 1.49 19.17
C THR A 225 -3.58 0.30 18.24
N SER A 226 -2.74 -0.73 18.35
CA SER A 226 -2.86 -1.96 17.57
C SER A 226 -2.78 -3.18 18.48
N ILE A 227 -3.70 -4.13 18.29
CA ILE A 227 -3.77 -5.38 19.06
C ILE A 227 -3.89 -6.55 18.09
N LEU A 228 -3.00 -7.52 18.22
CA LEU A 228 -3.09 -8.80 17.54
C LEU A 228 -3.13 -9.92 18.58
N ALA A 229 -4.17 -10.75 18.53
CA ALA A 229 -4.26 -11.96 19.32
C ALA A 229 -4.49 -13.16 18.40
N LYS A 230 -3.63 -14.17 18.48
CA LYS A 230 -3.78 -15.43 17.75
C LYS A 230 -3.80 -16.60 18.73
N PHE A 231 -4.71 -17.52 18.49
CA PHE A 231 -4.84 -18.79 19.23
C PHE A 231 -4.92 -19.91 18.22
N GLN A 232 -3.89 -20.75 18.18
CA GLN A 232 -3.88 -21.94 17.35
C GLN A 232 -4.08 -23.17 18.25
N PHE A 233 -5.07 -23.98 17.91
CA PHE A 233 -5.46 -25.20 18.63
C PHE A 233 -5.09 -26.40 17.76
N ASN A 234 -4.20 -27.26 18.25
CA ASN A 234 -3.85 -28.52 17.62
C ASN A 234 -4.95 -29.55 17.96
N LEU A 235 -5.97 -29.65 17.11
CA LEU A 235 -7.15 -30.49 17.34
C LEU A 235 -6.83 -31.97 17.14
N SER A 236 -5.91 -32.31 16.25
CA SER A 236 -5.36 -33.62 16.00
C SER A 236 -4.01 -33.51 15.29
N GLU A 237 -3.33 -34.61 15.04
CA GLU A 237 -2.06 -34.65 14.27
C GLU A 237 -2.18 -34.08 12.85
N SER A 238 -3.39 -33.93 12.37
CA SER A 238 -3.66 -33.47 10.97
C SER A 238 -4.68 -32.32 10.85
N VAL A 239 -5.11 -31.73 11.96
CA VAL A 239 -6.11 -30.66 11.95
C VAL A 239 -5.79 -29.61 12.99
N ASP A 240 -5.61 -28.39 12.56
CA ASP A 240 -5.42 -27.20 13.39
C ASP A 240 -6.57 -26.23 13.20
N ALA A 241 -6.95 -25.54 14.27
CA ALA A 241 -7.89 -24.43 14.22
C ALA A 241 -7.21 -23.15 14.72
N THR A 242 -7.26 -22.09 13.95
CA THR A 242 -6.69 -20.78 14.32
C THR A 242 -7.80 -19.76 14.48
N LEU A 243 -7.82 -19.06 15.61
CA LEU A 243 -8.60 -17.85 15.84
C LEU A 243 -7.64 -16.66 15.83
N THR A 244 -7.89 -15.70 14.95
CA THR A 244 -7.16 -14.42 14.91
C THR A 244 -8.10 -13.28 15.20
N LEU A 245 -7.71 -12.39 16.11
CA LEU A 245 -8.38 -11.13 16.43
C LEU A 245 -7.36 -10.01 16.19
N ASP A 246 -7.72 -9.07 15.33
CA ASP A 246 -6.90 -7.93 14.92
C ASP A 246 -7.74 -6.66 15.12
N HIS A 247 -7.23 -5.74 15.92
CA HIS A 247 -7.84 -4.44 16.18
C HIS A 247 -6.80 -3.35 15.95
N GLN A 248 -7.18 -2.33 15.19
CA GLN A 248 -6.39 -1.12 15.00
C GLN A 248 -7.29 0.10 15.18
N GLU A 249 -6.83 1.07 15.96
CA GLU A 249 -7.50 2.32 16.21
C GLU A 249 -6.50 3.47 15.98
N PHE A 250 -7.01 4.55 15.39
CA PHE A 250 -6.27 5.78 15.15
C PHE A 250 -7.17 6.95 15.52
N GLU A 251 -6.67 7.83 16.39
CA GLU A 251 -7.29 9.10 16.73
C GLU A 251 -6.34 10.25 16.36
N GLY A 252 -6.88 11.36 15.86
CA GLY A 252 -6.06 12.50 15.47
C GLY A 252 -6.74 13.84 15.64
N ASP A 253 -6.08 14.75 16.34
CA ASP A 253 -6.49 16.12 16.54
C ASP A 253 -5.64 17.08 15.67
N TYR A 254 -6.30 17.95 14.92
CA TYR A 254 -5.68 18.87 13.97
C TYR A 254 -6.02 20.32 14.24
N ILE A 255 -5.05 21.22 14.02
CA ILE A 255 -5.27 22.66 13.94
C ILE A 255 -4.95 23.10 12.50
N PHE A 256 -5.96 23.21 11.63
CA PHE A 256 -5.79 23.55 10.22
C PHE A 256 -5.52 25.04 10.00
N ASN A 257 -4.30 25.50 10.27
CA ASN A 257 -3.85 26.86 10.00
C ASN A 257 -3.92 27.18 8.49
N SER A 258 -3.61 26.19 7.63
CA SER A 258 -3.66 26.30 6.17
C SER A 258 -5.07 26.61 5.63
N GLN A 259 -6.12 26.27 6.38
CA GLN A 259 -7.52 26.52 6.00
C GLN A 259 -8.10 27.81 6.62
N ALA A 260 -7.32 28.50 7.45
CA ALA A 260 -7.70 29.80 8.00
C ALA A 260 -7.38 30.94 7.01
N GLY A 261 -8.09 32.07 7.13
CA GLY A 261 -7.81 33.24 6.32
C GLY A 261 -9.05 33.81 5.61
N MET A 262 -8.79 34.71 4.66
CA MET A 262 -9.82 35.41 3.90
C MET A 262 -10.12 34.69 2.58
N SER A 263 -11.40 34.42 2.34
CA SER A 263 -11.92 34.00 1.04
C SER A 263 -12.80 35.11 0.46
N TYR A 264 -12.64 35.38 -0.83
CA TYR A 264 -13.38 36.42 -1.54
C TYR A 264 -14.50 35.85 -2.42
N PHE A 265 -14.62 34.57 -2.53
CA PHE A 265 -15.63 33.90 -3.35
C PHE A 265 -16.22 32.68 -2.61
N PRO A 266 -17.54 32.41 -2.70
CA PRO A 266 -18.62 33.17 -3.38
C PRO A 266 -19.01 34.46 -2.66
N GLN A 267 -18.57 34.65 -1.43
CA GLN A 267 -18.75 35.87 -0.62
C GLN A 267 -17.52 36.08 0.25
N VAL A 268 -17.28 37.32 0.62
CA VAL A 268 -16.14 37.65 1.49
C VAL A 268 -16.36 37.01 2.85
N THR A 269 -15.44 36.12 3.22
CA THR A 269 -15.50 35.35 4.47
C THR A 269 -14.12 35.28 5.10
N SER A 270 -14.02 35.60 6.38
CA SER A 270 -12.84 35.29 7.19
C SER A 270 -13.10 33.98 7.93
N THR A 271 -12.22 33.03 7.81
CA THR A 271 -12.27 31.73 8.49
C THR A 271 -11.15 31.66 9.55
N SER A 272 -11.46 31.21 10.73
CA SER A 272 -10.50 31.02 11.82
C SER A 272 -10.88 29.84 12.69
N ASN A 273 -9.99 29.43 13.59
CA ASN A 273 -10.18 28.31 14.51
C ASN A 273 -10.69 27.05 13.76
N VAL A 274 -9.97 26.62 12.76
CA VAL A 274 -10.30 25.41 12.01
C VAL A 274 -9.66 24.24 12.73
N LEU A 275 -10.49 23.41 13.37
CA LEU A 275 -10.08 22.26 14.14
C LEU A 275 -10.59 21.00 13.45
N GLY A 276 -9.77 19.96 13.41
CA GLY A 276 -10.13 18.62 12.96
C GLY A 276 -10.03 17.61 14.09
N MET A 277 -10.90 16.62 14.06
CA MET A 277 -10.84 15.43 14.90
C MET A 277 -11.14 14.24 13.99
N ASP A 278 -10.18 13.35 13.85
CA ASP A 278 -10.32 12.15 13.04
C ASP A 278 -10.28 10.93 13.96
N ASP A 279 -11.14 9.98 13.67
CA ASP A 279 -11.28 8.70 14.38
C ASP A 279 -11.40 7.62 13.31
N GLY A 280 -10.56 6.62 13.40
CA GLY A 280 -10.56 5.48 12.47
C GLY A 280 -10.26 4.20 13.23
N HIS A 281 -11.07 3.15 13.00
CA HIS A 281 -10.77 1.84 13.55
C HIS A 281 -11.06 0.73 12.54
N ARG A 282 -10.31 -0.35 12.66
CA ARG A 282 -10.56 -1.62 12.00
C ARG A 282 -10.58 -2.74 13.03
N GLU A 283 -11.62 -3.54 12.97
CA GLU A 283 -11.73 -4.78 13.72
C GLU A 283 -11.86 -5.96 12.76
N ARG A 284 -11.06 -7.01 12.98
CA ARG A 284 -11.12 -8.22 12.17
C ARG A 284 -11.08 -9.46 13.05
N GLY A 285 -12.04 -10.34 12.85
CA GLY A 285 -12.08 -11.68 13.41
C GLY A 285 -11.95 -12.73 12.32
N THR A 286 -11.05 -13.71 12.51
CA THR A 286 -10.85 -14.80 11.55
C THR A 286 -10.83 -16.14 12.27
N ILE A 287 -11.56 -17.12 11.73
CA ILE A 287 -11.45 -18.52 12.12
C ILE A 287 -10.98 -19.31 10.91
N ALA A 288 -9.86 -20.00 11.05
CA ALA A 288 -9.30 -20.87 10.02
C ALA A 288 -9.20 -22.30 10.53
N LEU A 289 -9.52 -23.27 9.67
CA LEU A 289 -9.26 -24.70 9.87
C LEU A 289 -8.24 -25.13 8.82
N SER A 290 -7.06 -25.52 9.25
CA SER A 290 -6.02 -26.09 8.40
C SER A 290 -5.98 -27.60 8.61
N PHE A 291 -5.82 -28.36 7.55
CA PHE A 291 -5.79 -29.80 7.62
C PHE A 291 -4.82 -30.40 6.61
N SER A 292 -4.16 -31.47 7.01
CA SER A 292 -3.23 -32.24 6.19
C SER A 292 -3.69 -33.71 6.13
N ASN A 293 -3.87 -34.22 4.93
CA ASN A 293 -4.21 -35.62 4.72
C ASN A 293 -3.96 -35.99 3.27
N GLU A 294 -2.97 -36.83 3.02
CA GLU A 294 -2.71 -37.34 1.68
C GLU A 294 -3.86 -38.18 1.16
N ASN A 295 -4.64 -37.62 0.26
CA ASN A 295 -5.74 -38.30 -0.42
C ASN A 295 -5.75 -37.97 -1.93
N SER A 296 -6.74 -38.44 -2.68
CA SER A 296 -6.81 -38.23 -4.11
C SER A 296 -7.12 -36.79 -4.52
N PHE A 297 -7.63 -35.96 -3.62
CA PHE A 297 -8.07 -34.59 -3.92
C PHE A 297 -7.09 -33.55 -3.42
N TYR A 298 -6.57 -33.67 -2.17
CA TYR A 298 -5.65 -32.72 -1.57
C TYR A 298 -4.64 -33.42 -0.66
N ASP A 299 -3.51 -32.77 -0.40
CA ASP A 299 -2.53 -33.12 0.64
C ASP A 299 -2.66 -32.15 1.82
N ASN A 300 -2.90 -30.88 1.54
CA ASN A 300 -3.17 -29.85 2.53
C ASN A 300 -4.39 -29.03 2.11
N GLY A 301 -5.08 -28.46 3.08
CA GLY A 301 -6.19 -27.56 2.82
C GLY A 301 -6.41 -26.58 3.95
N SER A 302 -7.04 -25.46 3.64
CA SER A 302 -7.45 -24.46 4.62
C SER A 302 -8.87 -23.99 4.30
N ILE A 303 -9.70 -23.87 5.31
CA ILE A 303 -11.03 -23.25 5.22
C ILE A 303 -11.04 -22.09 6.19
N ARG A 304 -11.42 -20.91 5.72
CA ARG A 304 -11.39 -19.69 6.49
C ARG A 304 -12.73 -18.96 6.43
N PHE A 305 -13.18 -18.46 7.57
CA PHE A 305 -14.26 -17.49 7.70
C PHE A 305 -13.71 -16.24 8.38
N TYR A 306 -14.10 -15.08 7.89
CA TYR A 306 -13.69 -13.82 8.49
C TYR A 306 -14.78 -12.77 8.42
N VAL A 307 -14.73 -11.86 9.38
CA VAL A 307 -15.50 -10.63 9.42
C VAL A 307 -14.55 -9.48 9.65
N GLN A 308 -14.77 -8.37 8.97
CA GLN A 308 -13.98 -7.16 9.14
C GLN A 308 -14.92 -5.95 9.13
N GLU A 309 -14.74 -5.07 10.07
CA GLU A 309 -15.39 -3.76 10.14
C GLU A 309 -14.33 -2.67 10.08
N THR A 310 -14.52 -1.67 9.21
CA THR A 310 -13.68 -0.50 9.11
C THR A 310 -14.54 0.74 9.15
N ASN A 311 -14.30 1.62 10.12
CA ASN A 311 -14.99 2.88 10.27
C ASN A 311 -13.98 4.02 10.29
N GLN A 312 -14.25 5.06 9.51
CA GLN A 312 -13.45 6.28 9.45
C GLN A 312 -14.35 7.49 9.57
N LYS A 313 -14.01 8.39 10.47
CA LYS A 313 -14.77 9.58 10.77
C LYS A 313 -13.86 10.81 10.78
N GLN A 314 -14.29 11.85 10.09
CA GLN A 314 -13.57 13.11 9.98
C GLN A 314 -14.48 14.26 10.42
N ILE A 315 -14.22 14.81 11.59
CA ILE A 315 -14.92 15.99 12.09
C ILE A 315 -14.08 17.23 11.76
N THR A 316 -14.73 18.30 11.34
CA THR A 316 -14.11 19.62 11.19
C THR A 316 -15.03 20.70 11.73
N THR A 317 -14.52 21.53 12.62
CA THR A 317 -15.20 22.72 13.12
C THR A 317 -14.45 23.98 12.69
N ARG A 318 -15.17 25.07 12.44
CA ARG A 318 -14.54 26.35 12.09
C ARG A 318 -15.41 27.54 12.45
N SER A 319 -14.77 28.64 12.81
CA SER A 319 -15.42 29.95 13.01
C SER A 319 -15.35 30.76 11.73
N LYS A 320 -16.46 31.37 11.32
CA LYS A 320 -16.52 32.21 10.13
C LYS A 320 -17.12 33.59 10.46
N GLN A 321 -16.55 34.60 9.82
CA GLN A 321 -17.14 35.94 9.74
C GLN A 321 -17.52 36.19 8.28
N ILE A 322 -18.80 36.31 8.02
CA ILE A 322 -19.35 36.53 6.67
C ILE A 322 -19.65 37.99 6.51
N PHE A 323 -18.99 38.67 5.57
CA PHE A 323 -19.13 40.10 5.33
C PHE A 323 -20.19 40.38 4.26
N GLY A 324 -21.12 41.26 4.56
CA GLY A 324 -22.20 41.73 3.69
C GLY A 324 -22.37 43.27 3.77
N MET A 325 -23.55 43.79 3.41
CA MET A 325 -23.84 45.20 3.50
C MET A 325 -24.16 45.69 4.92
N GLY A 326 -23.89 44.92 5.95
CA GLY A 326 -24.13 45.20 7.37
C GLY A 326 -23.00 44.68 8.26
N PRO A 327 -23.23 44.61 9.60
CA PRO A 327 -22.27 43.98 10.49
C PRO A 327 -21.97 42.55 10.03
N PRO A 328 -20.73 42.06 10.19
CA PRO A 328 -20.41 40.69 9.85
C PRO A 328 -21.27 39.69 10.59
N THR A 329 -21.74 38.68 9.90
CA THR A 329 -22.43 37.54 10.50
C THR A 329 -21.40 36.53 11.06
N MET A 330 -21.49 36.28 12.37
CA MET A 330 -20.64 35.28 13.02
C MET A 330 -21.31 33.91 12.91
N VAL A 331 -20.56 32.93 12.41
CA VAL A 331 -21.04 31.56 12.12
C VAL A 331 -20.08 30.54 12.69
N SER A 332 -20.60 29.53 13.38
CA SER A 332 -19.91 28.29 13.67
C SER A 332 -20.30 27.25 12.62
N ALA A 333 -19.33 26.69 11.92
CA ALA A 333 -19.56 25.65 10.92
C ALA A 333 -19.06 24.30 11.44
N PHE A 334 -19.86 23.27 11.23
CA PHE A 334 -19.59 21.89 11.62
C PHE A 334 -19.67 20.97 10.40
N ARG A 335 -18.75 20.01 10.32
CA ARG A 335 -18.76 18.88 9.39
C ARG A 335 -18.44 17.60 10.16
N ASP A 336 -19.14 16.53 9.84
CA ASP A 336 -18.86 15.15 10.23
C ASP A 336 -19.08 14.29 8.99
N TYR A 337 -17.99 13.75 8.45
CA TYR A 337 -17.99 12.92 7.26
C TYR A 337 -17.45 11.55 7.64
N GLN A 338 -18.18 10.51 7.28
CA GLN A 338 -17.88 9.14 7.65
C GLN A 338 -17.73 8.25 6.42
N PHE A 339 -16.93 7.20 6.57
CA PHE A 339 -16.81 6.11 5.63
C PHE A 339 -16.76 4.80 6.41
N ASN A 340 -17.78 3.98 6.25
CA ASN A 340 -17.94 2.73 6.99
C ASN A 340 -18.01 1.58 6.00
N GLN A 341 -17.33 0.47 6.33
CA GLN A 341 -17.31 -0.73 5.52
C GLN A 341 -17.37 -1.97 6.42
N GLU A 342 -18.22 -2.93 6.03
CA GLU A 342 -18.28 -4.25 6.62
C GLU A 342 -17.96 -5.30 5.55
N ILE A 343 -17.16 -6.30 5.88
CA ILE A 343 -16.77 -7.41 4.99
C ILE A 343 -17.02 -8.72 5.71
N ASP A 344 -17.84 -9.59 5.10
CA ASP A 344 -18.00 -11.00 5.48
C ASP A 344 -17.38 -11.87 4.40
N GLY A 345 -16.46 -12.75 4.78
CA GLY A 345 -15.74 -13.56 3.82
C GLY A 345 -15.62 -15.03 4.18
N PHE A 346 -15.52 -15.81 3.13
CA PHE A 346 -15.25 -17.24 3.17
C PHE A 346 -14.22 -17.59 2.10
N SER A 347 -13.18 -18.36 2.46
CA SER A 347 -12.28 -18.98 1.50
C SER A 347 -12.05 -20.46 1.82
N ALA A 348 -11.78 -21.24 0.78
CA ALA A 348 -11.33 -22.61 0.90
C ALA A 348 -10.25 -22.86 -0.15
N ASP A 349 -9.05 -23.16 0.31
CA ASP A 349 -7.85 -23.38 -0.48
C ASP A 349 -7.35 -24.80 -0.28
N PHE A 350 -6.99 -25.47 -1.38
CA PHE A 350 -6.49 -26.84 -1.36
C PHE A 350 -5.20 -26.94 -2.15
N PHE A 351 -4.26 -27.68 -1.60
CA PHE A 351 -2.98 -27.99 -2.22
C PHE A 351 -2.84 -29.48 -2.50
N LYS A 352 -2.34 -29.84 -3.69
CA LYS A 352 -2.09 -31.22 -4.10
C LYS A 352 -0.81 -31.37 -4.88
N THR A 353 0.09 -32.23 -4.40
CA THR A 353 1.25 -32.68 -5.15
C THR A 353 0.94 -34.00 -5.87
N ILE A 354 1.18 -34.05 -7.17
CA ILE A 354 1.05 -35.25 -7.98
C ILE A 354 2.40 -35.60 -8.56
N ASN A 355 2.97 -36.71 -8.07
CA ASN A 355 4.27 -37.22 -8.53
C ASN A 355 4.07 -38.33 -9.57
N ASN A 356 4.61 -38.12 -10.77
CA ASN A 356 4.64 -39.12 -11.83
C ASN A 356 6.05 -39.28 -12.40
N LYS A 357 6.83 -40.19 -11.82
CA LYS A 357 8.24 -40.44 -12.14
C LYS A 357 9.12 -39.19 -11.97
N ASN A 358 9.48 -38.51 -13.09
CA ASN A 358 10.31 -37.30 -13.10
C ASN A 358 9.50 -36.02 -13.35
N ARG A 359 8.20 -36.07 -13.15
CA ARG A 359 7.27 -34.93 -13.35
C ARG A 359 6.48 -34.72 -12.08
N VAL A 360 6.46 -33.50 -11.62
CA VAL A 360 5.74 -33.11 -10.40
C VAL A 360 4.76 -31.98 -10.75
N HIS A 361 3.51 -32.15 -10.35
CA HIS A 361 2.52 -31.08 -10.33
C HIS A 361 2.30 -30.64 -8.90
N ASN A 362 2.45 -29.35 -8.63
CA ASN A 362 2.09 -28.70 -7.39
C ASN A 362 0.89 -27.81 -7.68
N ILE A 363 -0.27 -28.30 -7.33
CA ILE A 363 -1.56 -27.70 -7.71
C ILE A 363 -2.17 -27.03 -6.49
N VAL A 364 -2.57 -25.75 -6.65
CA VAL A 364 -3.44 -25.03 -5.70
C VAL A 364 -4.74 -24.70 -6.40
N TYR A 365 -5.86 -24.93 -5.73
CA TYR A 365 -7.17 -24.56 -6.23
C TYR A 365 -8.10 -24.21 -5.07
N GLY A 366 -9.06 -23.37 -5.33
CA GLY A 366 -9.96 -22.95 -4.26
C GLY A 366 -11.09 -22.05 -4.70
N ILE A 367 -11.87 -21.63 -3.73
CA ILE A 367 -12.98 -20.71 -3.88
C ILE A 367 -12.90 -19.59 -2.86
N GLU A 368 -13.35 -18.40 -3.24
CA GLU A 368 -13.47 -17.25 -2.35
C GLU A 368 -14.84 -16.59 -2.56
N ILE A 369 -15.47 -16.18 -1.47
CA ILE A 369 -16.74 -15.45 -1.48
C ILE A 369 -16.61 -14.30 -0.48
N GLU A 370 -16.92 -13.08 -0.92
CA GLU A 370 -16.94 -11.89 -0.08
C GLU A 370 -18.26 -11.14 -0.29
N ASN A 371 -18.85 -10.68 0.80
CA ASN A 371 -19.93 -9.69 0.79
C ASN A 371 -19.42 -8.44 1.48
N ILE A 372 -19.60 -7.29 0.87
CA ILE A 372 -19.07 -6.00 1.33
C ILE A 372 -20.24 -5.02 1.38
N GLU A 373 -20.43 -4.36 2.53
CA GLU A 373 -21.37 -3.27 2.69
C GLU A 373 -20.62 -1.96 2.88
N ILE A 374 -21.03 -0.91 2.16
CA ILE A 374 -20.37 0.40 2.18
C ILE A 374 -21.40 1.49 2.46
N GLN A 375 -21.06 2.38 3.41
CA GLN A 375 -21.87 3.54 3.77
C GLN A 375 -21.02 4.80 3.90
N ARG A 376 -21.55 5.94 3.43
CA ARG A 376 -20.86 7.23 3.50
C ARG A 376 -21.78 8.38 3.88
N PRO A 377 -22.25 8.47 5.13
CA PRO A 377 -23.05 9.58 5.59
C PRO A 377 -22.24 10.87 5.76
N ARG A 378 -22.86 12.01 5.47
CA ARG A 378 -22.27 13.33 5.65
C ARG A 378 -23.23 14.23 6.41
N ILE A 379 -22.73 14.79 7.52
CA ILE A 379 -23.46 15.76 8.33
C ILE A 379 -22.74 17.11 8.20
N ARG A 380 -23.47 18.16 7.88
CA ARG A 380 -22.92 19.51 7.81
C ARG A 380 -23.98 20.54 8.15
N TYR A 381 -23.61 21.53 8.97
CA TYR A 381 -24.47 22.67 9.26
C TYR A 381 -23.65 23.89 9.65
N GLU A 382 -24.30 25.05 9.57
CA GLU A 382 -23.77 26.32 10.05
C GLU A 382 -24.76 26.96 11.05
N THR A 383 -24.24 27.35 12.20
CA THR A 383 -25.02 28.04 13.24
C THR A 383 -24.69 29.53 13.28
N ASN A 384 -25.65 30.38 13.08
CA ASN A 384 -25.48 31.81 13.27
C ASN A 384 -25.39 32.10 14.80
N LEU A 385 -24.22 32.55 15.23
CA LEU A 385 -23.93 32.73 16.67
C LEU A 385 -24.72 33.90 17.33
N MET A 386 -25.32 34.81 16.54
CA MET A 386 -26.11 35.91 17.06
C MET A 386 -27.59 35.54 17.21
N THR A 387 -28.11 34.69 16.33
CA THR A 387 -29.53 34.34 16.29
C THR A 387 -29.83 32.92 16.76
N GLY A 388 -28.82 32.06 16.82
CA GLY A 388 -28.95 30.62 17.03
C GLY A 388 -29.54 29.85 15.85
N ALA A 389 -29.81 30.50 14.73
CA ALA A 389 -30.38 29.84 13.55
C ALA A 389 -29.37 28.85 12.93
N ILE A 390 -29.86 27.64 12.62
CA ILE A 390 -29.08 26.56 11.97
C ILE A 390 -29.44 26.53 10.49
N ASN A 391 -28.41 26.55 9.64
CA ASN A 391 -28.53 26.38 8.20
C ASN A 391 -27.92 25.04 7.78
N THR A 392 -28.70 24.18 7.16
CA THR A 392 -28.31 22.87 6.60
C THR A 392 -28.26 22.85 5.08
N PHE A 393 -28.62 23.94 4.40
CA PHE A 393 -28.49 24.07 2.94
C PHE A 393 -27.17 24.80 2.62
N LEU A 394 -26.15 24.04 2.24
CA LEU A 394 -24.78 24.56 2.08
C LEU A 394 -24.15 24.04 0.77
N GLY A 395 -23.56 24.95 -0.01
CA GLY A 395 -22.90 24.59 -1.26
C GLY A 395 -23.82 24.08 -2.37
N GLY A 396 -25.15 24.21 -2.19
CA GLY A 396 -26.16 23.73 -3.13
C GLY A 396 -26.75 22.38 -2.77
N GLU A 397 -26.46 21.87 -1.58
CA GLU A 397 -26.94 20.59 -1.07
C GLU A 397 -27.59 20.75 0.31
N PHE A 398 -28.58 19.92 0.59
CA PHE A 398 -29.13 19.76 1.94
C PHE A 398 -28.32 18.71 2.72
N TYR A 399 -28.19 18.91 4.02
CA TYR A 399 -27.52 18.00 4.95
C TYR A 399 -28.47 17.66 6.12
N PRO A 400 -28.37 16.42 6.70
CA PRO A 400 -27.44 15.33 6.33
C PRO A 400 -27.75 14.75 4.94
N ASN A 401 -26.73 14.22 4.26
CA ASN A 401 -26.89 13.59 2.97
C ASN A 401 -25.83 12.52 2.72
N LYS A 402 -25.94 11.83 1.57
CA LYS A 402 -24.96 10.91 1.01
C LYS A 402 -24.64 11.32 -0.43
N THR A 403 -23.38 11.22 -0.86
CA THR A 403 -22.98 11.43 -2.26
C THR A 403 -22.92 10.15 -3.05
N ILE A 404 -22.94 9.02 -2.36
CA ILE A 404 -22.99 7.66 -2.89
C ILE A 404 -24.12 6.97 -2.11
N PRO A 405 -24.99 6.21 -2.77
CA PRO A 405 -25.96 5.36 -2.06
C PRO A 405 -25.23 4.32 -1.23
N ASP A 406 -25.84 3.80 -0.19
CA ASP A 406 -25.32 2.59 0.44
C ASP A 406 -25.17 1.53 -0.65
N THR A 407 -24.13 0.73 -0.56
CA THR A 407 -23.76 -0.16 -1.64
C THR A 407 -23.39 -1.53 -1.08
N GLU A 408 -24.01 -2.57 -1.61
CA GLU A 408 -23.62 -3.95 -1.40
C GLU A 408 -22.77 -4.43 -2.59
N ILE A 409 -21.63 -5.09 -2.30
CA ILE A 409 -20.79 -5.71 -3.31
C ILE A 409 -20.66 -7.19 -2.95
N GLN A 410 -20.88 -8.07 -3.92
CA GLN A 410 -20.64 -9.49 -3.79
C GLN A 410 -19.55 -9.90 -4.78
N ARG A 411 -18.53 -10.60 -4.27
CA ARG A 411 -17.47 -11.22 -5.07
C ARG A 411 -17.50 -12.73 -4.90
N LYS A 412 -17.38 -13.47 -5.99
CA LYS A 412 -17.32 -14.94 -6.02
C LYS A 412 -16.23 -15.37 -6.97
N SER A 413 -15.31 -16.18 -6.49
CA SER A 413 -14.15 -16.56 -7.28
C SER A 413 -13.88 -18.05 -7.21
N LEU A 414 -13.39 -18.57 -8.32
CA LEU A 414 -12.85 -19.93 -8.44
C LEU A 414 -11.46 -19.81 -9.08
N PHE A 415 -10.44 -20.38 -8.46
CA PHE A 415 -9.08 -20.32 -8.99
C PHE A 415 -8.40 -21.68 -9.01
N PHE A 416 -7.41 -21.77 -9.89
CA PHE A 416 -6.55 -22.92 -10.09
C PHE A 416 -5.15 -22.41 -10.48
N ASN A 417 -4.12 -22.99 -9.87
CA ASN A 417 -2.72 -22.72 -10.22
C ASN A 417 -1.94 -24.02 -10.15
N ASP A 418 -1.21 -24.38 -11.22
CA ASP A 418 -0.36 -25.55 -11.30
C ASP A 418 1.09 -25.15 -11.62
N ARG A 419 1.99 -25.47 -10.72
CA ARG A 419 3.42 -25.42 -10.94
C ARG A 419 3.88 -26.81 -11.37
N PHE A 420 4.06 -26.99 -12.67
CA PHE A 420 4.38 -28.26 -13.30
C PHE A 420 5.89 -28.38 -13.57
N GLU A 421 6.57 -29.17 -12.80
CA GLU A 421 7.96 -29.55 -13.04
C GLU A 421 8.02 -30.63 -14.13
N VAL A 422 8.23 -30.18 -15.37
CA VAL A 422 8.34 -31.06 -16.55
C VAL A 422 9.60 -31.90 -16.49
N SER A 423 10.65 -31.36 -15.92
CA SER A 423 11.93 -31.99 -15.66
C SER A 423 12.67 -31.25 -14.53
N TYR A 424 13.75 -31.83 -14.03
CA TYR A 424 14.58 -31.19 -12.99
C TYR A 424 15.18 -29.81 -13.36
N LYS A 425 15.04 -29.38 -14.63
CA LYS A 425 15.53 -28.08 -15.14
C LYS A 425 14.42 -27.20 -15.70
N THR A 426 13.17 -27.64 -15.70
CA THR A 426 12.11 -26.87 -16.38
C THR A 426 10.82 -26.99 -15.62
N THR A 427 10.33 -25.85 -15.21
CA THR A 427 9.03 -25.68 -14.57
C THR A 427 8.15 -24.80 -15.44
N LEU A 428 6.90 -25.24 -15.64
CA LEU A 428 5.84 -24.45 -16.25
C LEU A 428 4.85 -24.05 -15.16
N VAL A 429 4.35 -22.83 -15.24
CA VAL A 429 3.29 -22.34 -14.36
C VAL A 429 2.06 -22.04 -15.19
N PHE A 430 0.93 -22.54 -14.77
CA PHE A 430 -0.38 -22.23 -15.35
C PHE A 430 -1.34 -21.83 -14.25
N GLY A 431 -1.82 -20.61 -14.28
CA GLY A 431 -2.84 -20.08 -13.39
C GLY A 431 -4.08 -19.65 -14.19
N ALA A 432 -5.26 -19.87 -13.62
CA ALA A 432 -6.51 -19.35 -14.13
C ALA A 432 -7.46 -19.04 -12.97
N ARG A 433 -8.14 -17.92 -13.07
CA ARG A 433 -9.15 -17.50 -12.07
C ARG A 433 -10.36 -16.95 -12.78
N TYR A 434 -11.52 -17.34 -12.30
CA TYR A 434 -12.81 -16.74 -12.63
C TYR A 434 -13.28 -15.91 -11.46
N ASP A 435 -13.67 -14.67 -11.72
CA ASP A 435 -14.25 -13.75 -10.74
C ASP A 435 -15.59 -13.26 -11.24
N GLY A 436 -16.64 -13.42 -10.42
CA GLY A 436 -17.93 -12.77 -10.58
C GLY A 436 -18.01 -11.58 -9.60
N TYR A 437 -18.48 -10.45 -10.08
CA TYR A 437 -18.59 -9.20 -9.34
C TYR A 437 -19.98 -8.60 -9.52
N GLU A 438 -20.70 -8.39 -8.41
CA GLU A 438 -22.03 -7.78 -8.40
C GLU A 438 -21.99 -6.55 -7.46
N LEU A 439 -22.38 -5.37 -7.97
CA LEU A 439 -22.50 -4.13 -7.20
C LEU A 439 -23.94 -3.64 -7.25
N THR A 440 -24.57 -3.55 -6.08
CA THR A 440 -25.97 -3.17 -5.90
C THR A 440 -26.06 -1.87 -5.08
N PRO A 441 -26.46 -0.75 -5.69
CA PRO A 441 -26.72 0.48 -4.95
C PRO A 441 -28.07 0.41 -4.20
N ILE A 442 -28.07 0.78 -2.93
CA ILE A 442 -29.25 0.82 -2.03
C ILE A 442 -29.50 2.28 -1.60
N PRO A 443 -30.24 3.07 -2.39
CA PRO A 443 -30.47 4.47 -2.08
C PRO A 443 -31.49 4.62 -0.93
N ASP A 444 -31.22 5.58 -0.05
CA ASP A 444 -32.07 5.96 1.07
C ASP A 444 -32.48 7.45 1.02
N ASP A 445 -33.22 7.91 2.02
CA ASP A 445 -33.67 9.30 2.12
C ASP A 445 -32.47 10.29 2.19
N LEU A 446 -31.32 9.89 2.74
CA LEU A 446 -30.12 10.72 2.81
C LEU A 446 -29.47 10.88 1.44
N PHE A 447 -29.49 9.83 0.61
CA PHE A 447 -29.01 9.94 -0.77
C PHE A 447 -29.93 10.85 -1.58
N TYR A 448 -31.25 10.69 -1.47
CA TYR A 448 -32.22 11.52 -2.19
C TYR A 448 -32.28 12.97 -1.68
N ALA A 449 -31.75 13.29 -0.49
CA ALA A 449 -31.56 14.67 -0.04
C ALA A 449 -30.47 15.42 -0.84
N ASN A 450 -29.61 14.70 -1.55
CA ASN A 450 -28.61 15.27 -2.42
C ASN A 450 -29.24 15.95 -3.66
N SER A 451 -28.70 17.08 -4.11
CA SER A 451 -29.16 17.83 -5.27
C SER A 451 -29.13 17.04 -6.59
N GLN A 452 -28.34 16.00 -6.67
CA GLN A 452 -28.19 15.10 -7.82
C GLN A 452 -28.92 13.74 -7.65
N SER A 453 -29.78 13.63 -6.66
CA SER A 453 -30.53 12.39 -6.37
C SER A 453 -31.42 11.87 -7.52
N ASN A 454 -31.66 12.69 -8.55
CA ASN A 454 -32.39 12.28 -9.74
C ASN A 454 -31.52 11.54 -10.78
N ASN A 455 -30.21 11.41 -10.55
CA ASN A 455 -29.35 10.63 -11.43
C ASN A 455 -29.73 9.15 -11.40
N GLN A 456 -29.65 8.51 -12.55
CA GLN A 456 -29.86 7.08 -12.66
C GLN A 456 -28.75 6.35 -11.93
N LEU A 457 -29.11 5.41 -11.06
CA LEU A 457 -28.15 4.53 -10.41
C LEU A 457 -27.81 3.34 -11.31
N TYR A 458 -26.60 2.88 -11.22
CA TYR A 458 -26.09 1.78 -12.03
C TYR A 458 -25.75 0.59 -11.15
N PHE A 459 -26.34 -0.54 -11.53
CA PHE A 459 -25.97 -1.87 -11.07
C PHE A 459 -24.86 -2.39 -11.96
N ILE A 460 -23.92 -3.11 -11.37
CA ILE A 460 -22.89 -3.83 -12.11
C ILE A 460 -23.05 -5.29 -11.77
N ASP A 461 -23.12 -6.14 -12.79
CA ASP A 461 -23.12 -7.59 -12.71
C ASP A 461 -22.22 -8.05 -13.87
N ASP A 462 -21.00 -8.41 -13.54
CA ASP A 462 -19.96 -8.71 -14.51
C ASP A 462 -19.07 -9.86 -14.03
N SER A 463 -18.29 -10.42 -14.95
CA SER A 463 -17.38 -11.51 -14.62
C SER A 463 -16.16 -11.50 -15.53
N GLU A 464 -15.02 -11.81 -14.96
CA GLU A 464 -13.73 -11.87 -15.64
C GLU A 464 -13.03 -13.21 -15.46
N VAL A 465 -12.22 -13.56 -16.46
CA VAL A 465 -11.28 -14.69 -16.39
C VAL A 465 -9.87 -14.15 -16.58
N SER A 466 -9.02 -14.30 -15.58
CA SER A 466 -7.62 -13.92 -15.65
C SER A 466 -6.73 -15.15 -15.74
N ILE A 467 -5.73 -15.12 -16.61
CA ILE A 467 -4.77 -16.22 -16.79
C ILE A 467 -3.34 -15.76 -16.42
N LYS A 468 -2.53 -16.74 -16.01
CA LYS A 468 -1.09 -16.60 -15.82
C LYS A 468 -0.40 -17.80 -16.47
N LEU A 469 0.61 -17.50 -17.29
CA LEU A 469 1.49 -18.50 -17.91
C LEU A 469 2.92 -18.19 -17.52
N GLY A 470 3.67 -19.21 -17.14
CA GLY A 470 5.06 -19.05 -16.74
C GLY A 470 5.95 -20.18 -17.18
N LEU A 471 7.22 -19.85 -17.39
CA LEU A 471 8.31 -20.78 -17.67
C LEU A 471 9.49 -20.42 -16.79
N LEU A 472 10.02 -21.37 -16.04
CA LEU A 472 11.33 -21.29 -15.41
C LEU A 472 12.23 -22.39 -16.01
N ARG A 473 13.44 -22.00 -16.40
CA ARG A 473 14.40 -22.90 -17.02
C ARG A 473 15.79 -22.72 -16.46
N ASP A 474 16.33 -23.74 -15.79
CA ASP A 474 17.70 -23.72 -15.34
C ASP A 474 18.63 -23.87 -16.54
N LEU A 475 19.42 -22.84 -16.77
CA LEU A 475 20.46 -22.80 -17.80
C LEU A 475 21.75 -23.48 -17.31
N SER A 476 22.05 -23.31 -16.03
CA SER A 476 23.10 -23.97 -15.28
C SER A 476 22.61 -24.31 -13.87
N ASP A 477 23.46 -24.76 -12.97
CA ASP A 477 23.12 -24.97 -11.55
C ASP A 477 23.06 -23.64 -10.78
N GLU A 478 23.55 -22.55 -11.35
CA GLU A 478 23.63 -21.22 -10.73
C GLU A 478 22.76 -20.17 -11.42
N VAL A 479 22.23 -20.43 -12.61
CA VAL A 479 21.51 -19.43 -13.43
C VAL A 479 20.26 -20.03 -14.04
N SER A 480 19.13 -19.36 -13.80
CA SER A 480 17.83 -19.70 -14.39
C SER A 480 17.34 -18.55 -15.28
N PHE A 481 16.62 -18.90 -16.33
CA PHE A 481 15.84 -17.99 -17.18
C PHE A 481 14.38 -18.17 -16.85
N TYR A 482 13.61 -17.06 -16.76
CA TYR A 482 12.17 -17.13 -16.68
C TYR A 482 11.49 -16.25 -17.72
N ALA A 483 10.25 -16.61 -18.04
CA ALA A 483 9.33 -15.80 -18.82
C ALA A 483 7.91 -16.00 -18.28
N GLN A 484 7.15 -14.91 -18.18
CA GLN A 484 5.74 -14.99 -17.80
C GLN A 484 4.88 -14.06 -18.65
N TYR A 485 3.60 -14.45 -18.76
CA TYR A 485 2.49 -13.64 -19.18
C TYR A 485 1.45 -13.70 -18.08
N ALA A 486 0.89 -12.55 -17.69
CA ALA A 486 -0.15 -12.47 -16.68
C ALA A 486 -1.16 -11.39 -17.02
N GLU A 487 -2.42 -11.66 -16.68
CA GLU A 487 -3.52 -10.73 -16.83
C GLU A 487 -3.94 -10.17 -15.46
N GLY A 488 -4.43 -8.93 -15.50
CA GLY A 488 -5.03 -8.25 -14.38
C GLY A 488 -6.31 -7.53 -14.80
N PHE A 489 -7.22 -7.36 -13.87
CA PHE A 489 -8.39 -6.54 -14.06
C PHE A 489 -8.77 -5.80 -12.79
N ARG A 490 -9.59 -4.75 -12.95
CA ARG A 490 -10.23 -4.04 -11.86
C ARG A 490 -11.65 -3.72 -12.23
N ALA A 491 -12.61 -4.28 -11.48
CA ALA A 491 -14.02 -3.97 -11.64
C ALA A 491 -14.30 -2.48 -11.31
N PRO A 492 -15.28 -1.82 -11.98
CA PRO A 492 -15.71 -0.48 -11.60
C PRO A 492 -16.20 -0.46 -10.15
N ASP A 493 -15.71 0.47 -9.34
CA ASP A 493 -16.06 0.55 -7.94
C ASP A 493 -17.33 1.40 -7.68
N PHE A 494 -17.79 1.37 -6.42
CA PHE A 494 -18.97 2.10 -5.96
C PHE A 494 -18.86 3.63 -6.15
N GLN A 495 -17.66 4.18 -6.06
CA GLN A 495 -17.41 5.60 -6.27
C GLN A 495 -17.52 5.97 -7.75
N SER A 496 -16.82 5.23 -8.62
CA SER A 496 -16.83 5.51 -10.05
C SER A 496 -18.21 5.32 -10.68
N ALA A 497 -18.98 4.33 -10.23
CA ALA A 497 -20.30 4.04 -10.77
C ALA A 497 -21.37 5.03 -10.32
N ASN A 498 -21.45 5.36 -9.02
CA ASN A 498 -22.61 6.00 -8.42
C ASN A 498 -22.34 7.29 -7.62
N LEU A 499 -21.13 7.88 -7.71
CA LEU A 499 -20.85 9.18 -7.08
C LEU A 499 -21.72 10.27 -7.71
N SER A 500 -22.39 11.05 -6.87
CA SER A 500 -23.25 12.13 -7.31
C SER A 500 -23.28 13.28 -6.30
N PHE A 501 -22.82 14.48 -6.70
CA PHE A 501 -22.89 15.69 -5.88
C PHE A 501 -22.75 16.96 -6.71
N THR A 502 -23.13 18.11 -6.10
CA THR A 502 -22.98 19.43 -6.72
C THR A 502 -22.16 20.35 -5.82
N ASN A 503 -21.19 21.01 -6.41
CA ASN A 503 -20.42 22.08 -5.77
C ASN A 503 -20.69 23.43 -6.44
N LEU A 504 -21.68 24.16 -5.97
CA LEU A 504 -22.06 25.46 -6.54
C LEU A 504 -20.98 26.53 -6.34
N ALA A 505 -20.20 26.44 -5.26
CA ALA A 505 -19.12 27.39 -5.00
C ALA A 505 -18.07 27.37 -6.14
N PHE A 506 -17.73 26.20 -6.62
CA PHE A 506 -16.77 26.02 -7.73
C PHE A 506 -17.43 25.76 -9.08
N ARG A 507 -18.78 25.77 -9.14
CA ARG A 507 -19.60 25.61 -10.34
C ARG A 507 -19.33 24.30 -11.10
N TYR A 508 -19.25 23.19 -10.37
CA TYR A 508 -19.17 21.87 -10.96
C TYR A 508 -20.11 20.89 -10.25
N ALA A 509 -20.43 19.81 -10.93
CA ALA A 509 -21.14 18.66 -10.39
C ALA A 509 -20.52 17.38 -10.94
N VAL A 510 -20.57 16.32 -10.16
CA VAL A 510 -20.26 14.97 -10.60
C VAL A 510 -21.57 14.19 -10.69
N GLY A 511 -21.76 13.48 -11.76
CA GLY A 511 -22.92 12.62 -11.98
C GLY A 511 -22.53 11.15 -11.99
N THR A 512 -23.52 10.29 -11.83
CA THR A 512 -23.37 8.84 -11.95
C THR A 512 -22.93 8.45 -13.37
N SER A 513 -22.16 7.37 -13.51
CA SER A 513 -21.43 7.01 -14.72
C SER A 513 -21.93 5.71 -15.33
N PRO A 514 -22.69 5.78 -16.45
CA PRO A 514 -23.25 4.58 -17.09
C PRO A 514 -22.20 3.84 -17.92
N GLY A 515 -22.32 2.50 -17.95
CA GLY A 515 -21.61 1.67 -18.92
C GLY A 515 -20.11 1.59 -18.74
N LEU A 516 -19.63 1.77 -17.51
CA LEU A 516 -18.24 1.53 -17.17
C LEU A 516 -17.90 0.05 -17.43
N LYS A 517 -16.74 -0.17 -18.04
CA LYS A 517 -16.13 -1.48 -18.21
C LYS A 517 -15.04 -1.68 -17.16
N PRO A 518 -14.68 -2.93 -16.84
CA PRO A 518 -13.48 -3.20 -16.06
C PRO A 518 -12.24 -2.56 -16.70
N GLU A 519 -11.30 -2.13 -15.87
CA GLU A 519 -9.93 -1.87 -16.31
C GLU A 519 -9.23 -3.21 -16.50
N GLU A 520 -8.43 -3.35 -17.52
CA GLU A 520 -7.74 -4.58 -17.88
C GLU A 520 -6.24 -4.33 -18.01
N SER A 521 -5.42 -5.34 -17.73
CA SER A 521 -4.00 -5.29 -17.98
C SER A 521 -3.47 -6.62 -18.50
N GLU A 522 -2.51 -6.52 -19.43
CA GLU A 522 -1.70 -7.64 -19.93
C GLU A 522 -0.23 -7.33 -19.65
N GLY A 523 0.44 -8.24 -18.95
CA GLY A 523 1.85 -8.08 -18.61
C GLY A 523 2.70 -9.21 -19.15
N THR A 524 3.80 -8.87 -19.80
CA THR A 524 4.85 -9.79 -20.20
C THR A 524 6.14 -9.46 -19.48
N GLU A 525 6.76 -10.45 -18.87
CA GLU A 525 8.04 -10.29 -18.19
C GLU A 525 8.98 -11.42 -18.58
N ILE A 526 10.22 -11.06 -18.87
CA ILE A 526 11.31 -12.01 -19.07
C ILE A 526 12.49 -11.63 -18.19
N GLY A 527 13.19 -12.61 -17.65
CA GLY A 527 14.32 -12.31 -16.79
C GLY A 527 15.27 -13.49 -16.57
N PHE A 528 16.27 -13.17 -15.80
CA PHE A 528 17.28 -14.12 -15.35
C PHE A 528 17.42 -14.02 -13.84
N LYS A 529 17.58 -15.16 -13.19
CA LYS A 529 17.91 -15.28 -11.78
C LYS A 529 19.21 -16.03 -11.62
N GLY A 530 20.04 -15.59 -10.72
CA GLY A 530 21.26 -16.28 -10.37
C GLY A 530 21.37 -16.47 -8.88
N SER A 531 21.81 -17.65 -8.46
CA SER A 531 22.04 -17.97 -7.04
C SER A 531 23.31 -18.80 -6.92
N THR A 532 24.15 -18.38 -5.98
CA THR A 532 25.34 -19.11 -5.53
C THR A 532 25.37 -19.03 -4.02
N ASP A 533 26.25 -19.75 -3.35
CA ASP A 533 26.44 -19.66 -1.89
C ASP A 533 26.70 -18.23 -1.37
N LYS A 534 27.05 -17.27 -2.22
CA LYS A 534 27.44 -15.92 -1.83
C LYS A 534 26.70 -14.79 -2.49
N VAL A 535 26.06 -15.05 -3.61
CA VAL A 535 25.41 -13.99 -4.41
C VAL A 535 24.11 -14.52 -4.97
N SER A 536 23.05 -13.79 -4.71
CA SER A 536 21.77 -13.93 -5.40
C SER A 536 21.47 -12.65 -6.19
N TRP A 537 20.89 -12.80 -7.39
CA TRP A 537 20.51 -11.65 -8.21
C TRP A 537 19.33 -11.98 -9.13
N THR A 538 18.58 -10.96 -9.46
CA THR A 538 17.50 -11.00 -10.45
C THR A 538 17.64 -9.84 -11.41
N LEU A 539 17.49 -10.12 -12.71
CA LEU A 539 17.38 -9.11 -13.77
C LEU A 539 16.08 -9.35 -14.50
N SER A 540 15.19 -8.36 -14.54
CA SER A 540 13.90 -8.44 -15.21
C SER A 540 13.72 -7.35 -16.25
N PHE A 541 12.99 -7.70 -17.32
CA PHE A 541 12.52 -6.82 -18.37
C PHE A 541 11.00 -7.01 -18.42
N TYR A 542 10.23 -5.97 -18.22
CA TYR A 542 8.78 -6.03 -18.23
C TYR A 542 8.17 -5.08 -19.24
N ASP A 543 7.00 -5.47 -19.74
CA ASP A 543 6.15 -4.70 -20.65
C ASP A 543 4.69 -4.97 -20.27
N ASN A 544 4.01 -3.95 -19.77
CA ASN A 544 2.63 -4.02 -19.28
C ASN A 544 1.78 -3.04 -20.09
N GLU A 545 0.71 -3.55 -20.69
CA GLU A 545 -0.31 -2.78 -21.37
C GLU A 545 -1.57 -2.71 -20.50
N TYR A 546 -2.19 -1.54 -20.44
CA TYR A 546 -3.40 -1.30 -19.64
C TYR A 546 -4.44 -0.63 -20.51
N GLU A 547 -5.68 -1.10 -20.42
CA GLU A 547 -6.82 -0.60 -21.17
C GLU A 547 -7.99 -0.22 -20.25
N ASN A 548 -8.89 0.61 -20.81
CA ASN A 548 -10.14 1.01 -20.16
C ASN A 548 -9.97 1.70 -18.80
N PHE A 549 -8.90 2.47 -18.59
CA PHE A 549 -8.71 3.20 -17.33
C PHE A 549 -9.94 4.01 -16.94
N ILE A 550 -10.39 3.86 -15.69
CA ILE A 550 -11.53 4.58 -15.15
C ILE A 550 -11.03 5.88 -14.51
N ASP A 551 -11.34 7.00 -15.13
CA ASP A 551 -11.05 8.33 -14.61
C ASP A 551 -12.17 9.34 -14.95
N THR A 552 -12.08 10.53 -14.40
CA THR A 552 -13.08 11.59 -14.59
C THR A 552 -12.84 12.38 -15.87
N TYR A 553 -13.91 12.66 -16.59
CA TYR A 553 -13.87 13.54 -17.74
C TYR A 553 -14.98 14.60 -17.68
N ILE A 554 -14.84 15.68 -18.47
CA ILE A 554 -15.85 16.72 -18.59
C ILE A 554 -16.90 16.28 -19.63
N LYS A 555 -18.10 15.93 -19.16
CA LYS A 555 -19.25 15.63 -20.03
C LYS A 555 -19.78 16.86 -20.74
N GLY A 556 -19.69 18.05 -20.11
CA GLY A 556 -20.19 19.29 -20.66
C GLY A 556 -20.55 20.33 -19.59
N ARG A 557 -21.47 21.25 -19.96
CA ARG A 557 -22.01 22.23 -19.00
C ARG A 557 -23.54 22.24 -19.09
N ASN A 558 -24.19 22.35 -17.93
CA ASN A 558 -25.63 22.51 -17.87
C ASN A 558 -26.07 23.95 -18.21
N GLN A 559 -27.37 24.22 -18.30
CA GLN A 559 -27.94 25.53 -18.63
C GLN A 559 -27.57 26.62 -17.62
N GLN A 560 -27.25 26.27 -16.36
CA GLN A 560 -26.76 27.20 -15.34
C GLN A 560 -25.24 27.44 -15.40
N GLY A 561 -24.55 26.85 -16.38
CA GLY A 561 -23.11 26.99 -16.59
C GLY A 561 -22.27 26.22 -15.58
N ILE A 562 -22.85 25.19 -14.93
CA ILE A 562 -22.14 24.25 -14.04
C ILE A 562 -21.44 23.22 -14.92
N THR A 563 -20.14 23.01 -14.71
CA THR A 563 -19.39 21.96 -15.40
C THR A 563 -19.78 20.60 -14.85
N LEU A 564 -20.16 19.69 -15.74
CA LEU A 564 -20.56 18.33 -15.39
C LEU A 564 -19.39 17.38 -15.63
N TYR A 565 -19.04 16.61 -14.61
CA TYR A 565 -18.05 15.53 -14.65
C TYR A 565 -18.76 14.17 -14.52
N GLU A 566 -18.23 13.17 -15.18
CA GLU A 566 -18.57 11.76 -15.03
C GLU A 566 -17.29 10.94 -15.06
N TYR A 567 -17.32 9.73 -14.49
CA TYR A 567 -16.29 8.74 -14.75
C TYR A 567 -16.53 8.07 -16.08
N GLY A 568 -15.48 7.68 -16.76
CA GLY A 568 -15.51 6.97 -18.03
C GLY A 568 -14.25 6.13 -18.20
N ASN A 569 -14.32 5.15 -19.09
CA ASN A 569 -13.13 4.44 -19.52
C ASN A 569 -12.35 5.33 -20.49
N LEU A 570 -11.16 5.69 -20.10
CA LEU A 570 -10.23 6.47 -20.89
C LEU A 570 -9.22 5.56 -21.60
N ASP A 571 -8.24 6.19 -22.22
CA ASP A 571 -7.32 5.56 -23.14
C ASP A 571 -6.36 4.50 -22.53
N SER A 572 -5.49 3.93 -23.36
CA SER A 572 -4.52 2.92 -22.97
C SER A 572 -3.25 3.54 -22.38
N VAL A 573 -2.63 2.81 -21.47
CA VAL A 573 -1.33 3.14 -20.86
C VAL A 573 -0.39 1.95 -21.10
N GLU A 574 0.85 2.25 -21.49
CA GLU A 574 1.94 1.28 -21.64
C GLU A 574 3.03 1.61 -20.61
N ILE A 575 3.45 0.64 -19.82
CA ILE A 575 4.56 0.79 -18.85
C ILE A 575 5.54 -0.37 -19.03
N ARG A 576 6.78 -0.04 -19.36
CA ARG A 576 7.85 -0.99 -19.53
C ARG A 576 9.11 -0.56 -18.79
N GLY A 577 9.99 -1.49 -18.52
CA GLY A 577 11.24 -1.13 -17.84
C GLY A 577 12.17 -2.31 -17.62
N VAL A 578 13.23 -1.96 -16.90
CA VAL A 578 14.29 -2.90 -16.50
C VAL A 578 14.52 -2.74 -15.00
N GLU A 579 14.52 -3.83 -14.27
CA GLU A 579 14.85 -3.89 -12.85
C GLU A 579 16.00 -4.88 -12.63
N PHE A 580 16.87 -4.55 -11.70
CA PHE A 580 17.95 -5.43 -11.27
C PHE A 580 18.08 -5.36 -9.76
N GLU A 581 18.24 -6.49 -9.14
CA GLU A 581 18.47 -6.62 -7.70
C GLU A 581 19.54 -7.68 -7.45
N MET A 582 20.42 -7.42 -6.48
CA MET A 582 21.51 -8.32 -6.11
C MET A 582 21.76 -8.23 -4.61
N ASN A 583 21.92 -9.36 -3.97
CA ASN A 583 22.41 -9.52 -2.61
C ASN A 583 23.69 -10.35 -2.63
N ALA A 584 24.69 -9.93 -1.87
CA ALA A 584 26.00 -10.58 -1.84
C ALA A 584 26.58 -10.67 -0.43
N SER A 585 26.95 -11.87 0.00
CA SER A 585 27.77 -12.10 1.18
C SER A 585 29.24 -11.86 0.84
N VAL A 586 29.70 -10.61 1.03
CA VAL A 586 31.08 -10.18 0.71
C VAL A 586 32.10 -10.88 1.63
N SER A 587 31.73 -11.06 2.89
CA SER A 587 32.47 -11.84 3.89
C SER A 587 31.49 -12.35 4.94
N ASP A 588 31.96 -13.18 5.87
CA ASP A 588 31.15 -13.69 7.01
C ASP A 588 30.48 -12.59 7.85
N ASN A 589 31.01 -11.37 7.76
CA ASN A 589 30.59 -10.22 8.55
C ASN A 589 30.03 -9.07 7.71
N LEU A 590 30.05 -9.16 6.38
CA LEU A 590 29.65 -8.06 5.49
C LEU A 590 28.76 -8.57 4.37
N GLN A 591 27.54 -8.05 4.31
CA GLN A 591 26.62 -8.24 3.19
C GLN A 591 26.50 -6.92 2.41
N ALA A 592 26.29 -7.02 1.12
CA ALA A 592 26.02 -5.90 0.23
C ALA A 592 24.78 -6.17 -0.60
N SER A 593 23.93 -5.18 -0.77
CA SER A 593 22.79 -5.21 -1.68
C SER A 593 22.92 -4.08 -2.70
N PHE A 594 22.45 -4.32 -3.91
CA PHE A 594 22.38 -3.32 -4.96
C PHE A 594 21.15 -3.58 -5.83
N GLY A 595 20.37 -2.53 -6.07
CA GLY A 595 19.23 -2.59 -6.97
C GLY A 595 19.10 -1.34 -7.81
N PHE A 596 18.47 -1.45 -8.99
CA PHE A 596 18.06 -0.29 -9.77
C PHE A 596 16.78 -0.57 -10.57
N SER A 597 16.04 0.50 -10.87
CA SER A 597 14.89 0.50 -11.77
C SER A 597 15.00 1.61 -12.81
N ILE A 598 14.68 1.28 -14.05
CA ILE A 598 14.62 2.20 -15.19
C ILE A 598 13.24 2.03 -15.84
N PRO A 599 12.21 2.70 -15.36
CA PRO A 599 10.87 2.63 -15.93
C PRO A 599 10.69 3.62 -17.07
N ASP A 600 9.82 3.28 -18.04
CA ASP A 600 9.31 4.17 -19.10
C ASP A 600 7.80 3.94 -19.22
N GLY A 601 7.00 5.00 -19.19
CA GLY A 601 5.55 4.93 -19.22
C GLY A 601 4.96 5.94 -20.19
N LYS A 602 3.92 5.53 -20.91
CA LYS A 602 3.22 6.38 -21.89
C LYS A 602 1.71 6.25 -21.74
N GLU A 603 1.05 7.37 -21.92
CA GLU A 603 -0.39 7.50 -22.09
C GLU A 603 -0.64 8.22 -23.42
N ASN A 604 -1.30 7.57 -24.39
CA ASN A 604 -1.55 8.15 -25.73
C ASN A 604 -0.30 8.74 -26.41
N GLU A 605 0.82 8.05 -26.38
CA GLU A 605 2.13 8.49 -26.91
C GLU A 605 2.79 9.66 -26.14
N GLU A 606 2.15 10.23 -25.12
CA GLU A 606 2.74 11.19 -24.20
C GLU A 606 3.36 10.51 -22.98
N GLN A 607 4.33 11.17 -22.34
CA GLN A 607 4.96 10.65 -21.13
C GLN A 607 3.94 10.54 -19.99
N LEU A 608 3.81 9.37 -19.40
CA LEU A 608 2.94 9.15 -18.24
C LEU A 608 3.44 9.95 -17.03
N VAL A 609 2.57 10.77 -16.44
CA VAL A 609 2.94 11.65 -15.32
C VAL A 609 3.22 10.84 -14.05
N SER A 610 2.54 9.72 -13.86
CA SER A 610 2.69 8.88 -12.65
C SER A 610 3.92 7.99 -12.66
N ILE A 611 4.66 7.90 -13.77
CA ILE A 611 5.84 7.05 -13.86
C ILE A 611 6.93 7.52 -12.89
N ASP A 612 7.52 6.60 -12.15
CA ASP A 612 8.59 6.91 -11.22
C ASP A 612 9.87 7.33 -11.95
N SER A 613 10.75 8.06 -11.27
CA SER A 613 12.09 8.38 -11.77
C SER A 613 12.96 7.13 -11.76
N GLU A 614 14.00 7.13 -12.61
CA GLU A 614 15.06 6.12 -12.52
C GLU A 614 15.69 6.16 -11.12
N GLU A 615 15.91 4.99 -10.52
CA GLU A 615 16.47 4.88 -9.18
C GLU A 615 17.54 3.80 -9.06
N ALA A 616 18.41 3.94 -8.09
CA ALA A 616 19.34 2.91 -7.67
C ALA A 616 19.57 2.97 -6.16
N ILE A 617 19.64 1.82 -5.52
CA ILE A 617 19.85 1.68 -4.07
C ILE A 617 21.05 0.78 -3.84
N LEU A 618 21.99 1.24 -3.00
CA LEU A 618 23.13 0.47 -2.52
C LEU A 618 22.99 0.29 -1.01
N GLY A 619 23.01 -0.93 -0.52
CA GLY A 619 22.99 -1.30 0.89
C GLY A 619 24.28 -2.01 1.31
N LEU A 620 24.74 -1.76 2.52
CA LEU A 620 25.84 -2.47 3.18
C LEU A 620 25.41 -2.81 4.60
N VAL A 621 25.48 -4.06 4.99
CA VAL A 621 25.18 -4.55 6.34
C VAL A 621 26.42 -5.22 6.91
N TRP A 622 26.93 -4.67 8.01
CA TRP A 622 28.06 -5.24 8.73
C TRP A 622 27.65 -5.71 10.12
N THR A 623 28.02 -6.95 10.44
CA THR A 623 27.78 -7.56 11.75
C THR A 623 29.10 -7.89 12.43
N SER A 624 29.25 -7.55 13.70
CA SER A 624 30.48 -7.88 14.47
C SER A 624 30.65 -9.39 14.60
N GLY A 625 31.89 -9.87 14.72
CA GLY A 625 32.20 -11.31 14.81
C GLY A 625 31.61 -12.03 16.05
N ASP A 626 31.10 -11.29 17.03
CA ASP A 626 30.35 -11.81 18.18
C ASP A 626 28.83 -11.64 18.03
N ASN A 627 28.36 -11.20 16.87
CA ASN A 627 26.96 -10.92 16.52
C ASN A 627 26.23 -9.90 17.44
N ARG A 628 27.01 -9.13 18.22
CA ARG A 628 26.42 -8.18 19.17
C ARG A 628 26.16 -6.81 18.59
N PHE A 629 26.90 -6.41 17.57
CA PHE A 629 26.74 -5.13 16.89
C PHE A 629 26.44 -5.33 15.42
N ASN A 630 25.37 -4.70 14.94
CA ASN A 630 24.98 -4.64 13.54
C ASN A 630 24.96 -3.17 13.10
N LEU A 631 25.51 -2.88 11.92
CA LEU A 631 25.51 -1.56 11.31
C LEU A 631 25.12 -1.68 9.85
N SER A 632 24.05 -0.99 9.45
CA SER A 632 23.55 -0.98 8.08
C SER A 632 23.57 0.43 7.51
N GLY A 633 24.10 0.60 6.31
CA GLY A 633 24.11 1.88 5.59
C GLY A 633 23.48 1.72 4.22
N TYR A 634 22.66 2.68 3.83
CA TYR A 634 22.03 2.72 2.50
C TYR A 634 22.34 4.04 1.80
N ALA A 635 22.52 3.96 0.48
CA ALA A 635 22.60 5.11 -0.41
C ALA A 635 21.53 4.95 -1.49
N SER A 636 20.56 5.84 -1.50
CA SER A 636 19.47 5.89 -2.47
C SER A 636 19.72 7.01 -3.47
N PHE A 637 19.80 6.68 -4.75
CA PHE A 637 20.02 7.60 -5.86
C PHE A 637 18.75 7.67 -6.67
N THR A 638 18.18 8.86 -6.83
CA THR A 638 17.00 9.09 -7.68
C THR A 638 17.38 10.07 -8.77
N ALA A 639 17.12 9.72 -10.03
CA ALA A 639 17.31 10.62 -11.16
C ALA A 639 16.30 11.77 -11.14
N GLY A 640 16.55 12.84 -11.90
CA GLY A 640 15.56 13.88 -12.11
C GLY A 640 14.33 13.35 -12.80
N SER A 641 13.18 13.96 -12.52
CA SER A 641 11.93 13.60 -13.20
C SER A 641 12.00 13.90 -14.71
N HIS A 642 11.11 13.27 -15.49
CA HIS A 642 11.08 13.43 -16.95
C HIS A 642 10.83 14.89 -17.38
N ASP A 643 11.62 15.40 -18.34
CA ASP A 643 11.62 16.79 -18.76
C ASP A 643 10.45 17.18 -19.71
N ASN A 644 9.70 16.21 -20.25
CA ASN A 644 8.72 16.40 -21.32
C ASN A 644 7.28 16.18 -20.89
N LEU A 645 6.95 16.45 -19.62
CA LEU A 645 5.60 16.31 -19.12
C LEU A 645 4.67 17.36 -19.77
N ALA A 646 3.51 16.92 -20.25
CA ALA A 646 2.51 17.82 -20.80
C ALA A 646 2.04 18.81 -19.72
N PRO A 647 1.90 20.13 -20.06
CA PRO A 647 1.49 21.11 -19.08
C PRO A 647 0.06 20.86 -18.59
N SER A 648 -0.19 21.07 -17.31
CA SER A 648 -1.54 21.03 -16.76
C SER A 648 -2.32 22.27 -17.18
N CYS A 649 -3.39 22.08 -17.95
CA CYS A 649 -4.21 23.18 -18.50
C CYS A 649 -5.54 23.30 -17.75
N GLY A 650 -5.81 24.49 -17.19
CA GLY A 650 -7.04 24.83 -16.49
C GLY A 650 -7.65 26.15 -16.96
N ARG A 651 -8.67 26.67 -16.23
CA ARG A 651 -9.34 27.95 -16.54
C ARG A 651 -8.40 29.16 -16.54
N GLY A 652 -7.24 29.09 -15.88
CA GLY A 652 -6.23 30.14 -15.77
C GLY A 652 -5.16 30.09 -16.85
N GLY A 653 -5.17 29.11 -17.74
CA GLY A 653 -4.11 28.83 -18.72
C GLY A 653 -3.45 27.48 -18.47
N CYS A 654 -2.36 27.21 -19.17
CA CYS A 654 -1.54 26.03 -18.97
C CYS A 654 -0.33 26.38 -18.09
N ASN A 655 -0.15 25.65 -17.00
CA ASN A 655 1.01 25.78 -16.13
C ASN A 655 1.98 24.61 -16.37
N PRO A 656 3.29 24.85 -16.40
CA PRO A 656 4.26 23.79 -16.48
C PRO A 656 4.13 22.88 -15.25
N LEU A 657 4.22 21.58 -15.45
CA LEU A 657 4.35 20.64 -14.34
C LEU A 657 5.71 20.81 -13.66
N LEU A 658 5.76 20.42 -12.39
CA LEU A 658 7.00 20.39 -11.63
C LEU A 658 7.94 19.34 -12.24
N THR A 659 9.20 19.73 -12.44
CA THR A 659 10.29 18.81 -12.74
C THR A 659 11.26 18.81 -11.58
N LEU A 660 11.70 17.63 -11.13
CA LEU A 660 12.64 17.48 -10.04
C LEU A 660 14.07 17.31 -10.58
N SER A 661 15.04 17.88 -9.85
CA SER A 661 16.43 17.47 -9.98
C SER A 661 16.62 16.12 -9.26
N GLY A 662 17.60 15.30 -9.71
CA GLY A 662 17.96 14.08 -9.00
C GLY A 662 18.54 14.40 -7.61
N ASN A 663 18.42 13.44 -6.71
CA ASN A 663 18.92 13.54 -5.33
C ASN A 663 19.71 12.28 -4.93
N THR A 664 20.41 12.37 -3.80
CA THR A 664 21.10 11.23 -3.19
C THR A 664 20.94 11.30 -1.69
N VAL A 665 20.30 10.31 -1.12
CA VAL A 665 20.01 10.21 0.32
C VAL A 665 20.82 9.08 0.93
N PHE A 666 21.45 9.35 2.08
CA PHE A 666 22.19 8.36 2.84
C PHE A 666 21.52 8.12 4.18
N ASP A 667 21.33 6.83 4.51
CA ASP A 667 20.76 6.41 5.78
C ASP A 667 21.72 5.48 6.52
N LEU A 668 21.72 5.54 7.85
CA LEU A 668 22.53 4.71 8.71
C LEU A 668 21.68 4.15 9.86
N TYR A 669 21.72 2.85 10.01
CA TYR A 669 21.01 2.13 11.06
C TYR A 669 21.97 1.28 11.86
N GLY A 670 21.69 1.09 13.15
CA GLY A 670 22.51 0.21 13.95
C GLY A 670 21.79 -0.39 15.14
N SER A 671 22.27 -1.55 15.56
CA SER A 671 21.77 -2.21 16.77
C SER A 671 22.93 -2.77 17.58
N TYR A 672 22.79 -2.75 18.90
CA TYR A 672 23.76 -3.30 19.83
C TYR A 672 23.08 -4.16 20.90
N GLN A 673 23.46 -5.42 20.98
CA GLN A 673 23.04 -6.34 22.04
C GLN A 673 23.88 -6.09 23.29
N LEU A 674 23.36 -5.30 24.23
CA LEU A 674 24.08 -4.89 25.44
C LEU A 674 24.32 -6.09 26.37
N ASN A 675 23.30 -6.94 26.51
CA ASN A 675 23.34 -8.23 27.22
C ASN A 675 22.29 -9.18 26.61
N GLU A 676 22.11 -10.39 27.15
CA GLU A 676 21.19 -11.38 26.61
C GLU A 676 19.74 -10.88 26.47
N ASN A 677 19.34 -9.89 27.28
CA ASN A 677 17.96 -9.40 27.36
C ASN A 677 17.79 -7.96 26.89
N LEU A 678 18.85 -7.25 26.47
CA LEU A 678 18.74 -5.82 26.12
C LEU A 678 19.39 -5.52 24.80
N LYS A 679 18.56 -5.19 23.79
CA LYS A 679 18.98 -4.69 22.46
C LYS A 679 18.65 -3.21 22.35
N VAL A 680 19.64 -2.40 22.00
CA VAL A 680 19.49 -0.96 21.70
C VAL A 680 19.58 -0.79 20.19
N ARG A 681 18.77 0.07 19.62
CA ARG A 681 18.75 0.39 18.19
C ARG A 681 18.78 1.89 17.98
N PHE A 682 19.36 2.31 16.86
CA PHE A 682 19.35 3.70 16.42
C PHE A 682 19.23 3.78 14.90
N ALA A 683 18.66 4.86 14.42
CA ALA A 683 18.64 5.23 13.01
C ALA A 683 19.04 6.70 12.84
N ILE A 684 19.74 6.99 11.75
CA ILE A 684 20.00 8.34 11.27
C ILE A 684 19.56 8.34 9.82
N ARG A 685 18.40 8.92 9.55
CA ARG A 685 17.89 9.06 8.19
C ARG A 685 18.33 10.38 7.59
N ASN A 686 18.51 10.40 6.27
CA ASN A 686 19.00 11.56 5.53
C ASN A 686 20.29 12.16 6.16
N LEU A 687 21.30 11.32 6.34
CA LEU A 687 22.56 11.65 7.06
C LEU A 687 23.23 12.93 6.54
N THR A 688 23.12 13.21 5.25
CA THR A 688 23.73 14.37 4.57
C THR A 688 22.86 15.61 4.58
N ASP A 689 21.64 15.52 5.13
CA ASP A 689 20.68 16.63 5.21
C ASP A 689 20.29 17.16 3.82
N GLU A 690 19.99 16.24 2.89
CA GLU A 690 19.58 16.55 1.52
C GLU A 690 18.17 17.14 1.49
N SER A 691 18.01 18.24 0.78
CA SER A 691 16.70 18.91 0.58
C SER A 691 16.06 18.40 -0.70
N TYR A 692 14.99 17.60 -0.60
CA TYR A 692 14.38 16.96 -1.75
C TYR A 692 12.87 16.73 -1.62
N TRP A 693 12.23 16.38 -2.74
CA TRP A 693 10.86 15.89 -2.82
C TRP A 693 10.85 14.44 -3.30
N ASN A 694 9.99 13.64 -2.72
CA ASN A 694 9.64 12.35 -3.29
C ASN A 694 8.68 12.57 -4.49
N TRP A 695 9.00 11.96 -5.65
CA TRP A 695 8.18 12.11 -6.86
C TRP A 695 6.74 11.68 -6.65
N ALA A 696 6.47 10.55 -5.98
CA ALA A 696 5.13 10.06 -5.70
C ALA A 696 4.26 11.08 -4.94
N SER A 697 4.87 11.97 -4.14
CA SER A 697 4.16 13.01 -3.38
C SER A 697 3.86 14.28 -4.17
N VAL A 698 4.59 14.55 -5.27
CA VAL A 698 4.50 15.80 -6.04
C VAL A 698 4.14 15.61 -7.50
N GLN A 699 3.96 14.39 -7.97
CA GLN A 699 3.56 14.10 -9.34
C GLN A 699 2.30 14.88 -9.75
N GLY A 700 2.30 15.40 -10.97
CA GLY A 700 1.16 16.18 -11.49
C GLY A 700 0.98 17.57 -10.90
N LYS A 701 1.82 18.02 -9.95
CA LYS A 701 1.75 19.37 -9.39
C LYS A 701 2.37 20.39 -10.34
N SER A 702 1.85 21.62 -10.26
CA SER A 702 2.45 22.76 -10.99
C SER A 702 3.73 23.23 -10.30
N ALA A 703 4.74 23.59 -11.08
CA ALA A 703 5.94 24.26 -10.58
C ALA A 703 5.66 25.59 -9.83
N THR A 704 4.46 26.15 -10.00
CA THR A 704 4.02 27.37 -9.33
C THR A 704 2.99 27.11 -8.24
N ASP A 705 2.82 25.87 -7.80
CA ASP A 705 1.94 25.54 -6.67
C ASP A 705 2.50 26.21 -5.39
N PRO A 706 1.71 27.08 -4.73
CA PRO A 706 2.17 27.78 -3.53
C PRO A 706 2.44 26.85 -2.35
N ASN A 707 1.95 25.61 -2.40
CA ASN A 707 2.07 24.63 -1.32
C ASN A 707 3.19 23.60 -1.56
N LEU A 708 4.04 23.78 -2.58
CA LEU A 708 5.09 22.81 -2.89
C LEU A 708 6.01 22.52 -1.72
N SER A 709 6.34 23.52 -0.90
CA SER A 709 7.23 23.33 0.24
C SER A 709 6.66 22.38 1.31
N LEU A 710 5.33 22.22 1.39
CA LEU A 710 4.68 21.28 2.30
C LEU A 710 4.90 19.80 1.92
N PHE A 711 5.44 19.52 0.74
CA PHE A 711 5.74 18.17 0.24
C PHE A 711 7.23 17.84 0.29
N MET A 712 8.06 18.71 0.88
CA MET A 712 9.47 18.41 1.11
C MET A 712 9.60 17.25 2.09
N GLU A 713 10.56 16.37 1.83
CA GLU A 713 10.88 15.30 2.76
C GLU A 713 11.61 15.85 4.00
N PRO A 714 11.61 15.14 5.13
CA PRO A 714 12.35 15.52 6.33
C PRO A 714 13.83 15.71 6.05
N GLY A 715 14.45 16.64 6.77
CA GLY A 715 15.89 16.76 6.86
C GLY A 715 16.51 15.57 7.61
N ARG A 716 17.77 15.70 8.03
CA ARG A 716 18.39 14.66 8.85
C ARG A 716 17.65 14.50 10.17
N ASN A 717 17.21 13.27 10.47
CA ASN A 717 16.48 12.92 11.67
C ASN A 717 17.05 11.68 12.36
N LEU A 718 16.75 11.56 13.65
CA LEU A 718 17.28 10.52 14.53
C LEU A 718 16.16 9.69 15.11
N SER A 719 16.36 8.37 15.18
CA SER A 719 15.48 7.47 15.93
C SER A 719 16.30 6.63 16.89
N ALA A 720 15.73 6.30 18.04
CA ALA A 720 16.33 5.41 19.02
C ALA A 720 15.29 4.46 19.61
N GLY A 721 15.70 3.24 19.94
CA GLY A 721 14.78 2.24 20.49
C GLY A 721 15.46 1.19 21.35
N ILE A 722 14.67 0.58 22.19
CA ILE A 722 15.09 -0.48 23.10
C ILE A 722 14.11 -1.66 22.97
N LYS A 723 14.65 -2.87 22.88
CA LYS A 723 13.88 -4.12 22.97
C LYS A 723 14.41 -4.94 24.14
N TYR A 724 13.53 -5.34 25.05
CA TYR A 724 13.84 -6.10 26.25
C TYR A 724 13.00 -7.38 26.31
N PRO A 725 13.49 -8.53 25.82
CA PRO A 725 12.91 -9.84 26.06
C PRO A 725 13.20 -10.31 27.49
N PHE A 726 12.27 -11.05 28.14
CA PHE A 726 12.40 -11.56 29.50
C PHE A 726 11.62 -12.88 29.73
#